data_da96136a335294da8176abd99cb1c941
#
_entry.id   da96136a335294da8176abd99cb1c941
#
_cell.length_a   1.000
_cell.length_b   1.000
_cell.length_c   1.000
_cell.angle_alpha   90.00
_cell.angle_beta   90.00
_cell.angle_gamma   90.00
#
_symmetry.space_group_name_H-M   'P 1'
#
loop_
_entity.id
_entity.type
_entity.pdbx_description
1 polymer ?
#
loop_
_entity_poly.entity_id
_entity_poly.type
_entity_poly.pdbx_seq_one_letter_code
_entity_poly.pdbx_strand_id
1 'polypeptide(L)'
;MTTSSPKEIAQEAVDITFTILLNCCVRELGNSSFYEGVPKYDPVLKSYMSKYNHKLHLKLDFPVDKVEVYAPIRYRSETFRHLYDFPVMERDLTTETIREIDAERLLELITNHVRQQYPLADSKNVKKRMKLSTEKIAQFLEHFQASGQEFNKPEMTFIEAEQLFPAGHLLHPLTKGREGFTESEVLKYAPETGGQFQLHYFLVHPNLVTEKSVDNILPSDFAKAAVAEASNGDKKVHDLLEKYPEWKVIPVHPWEAAYFKSQTTFDTLVKENLLIDLGEFGKEFTATSSVRTVYNNESDYMYKFSLHVKITGAERINHYHELYRGYEVSRLMKTAWGDNVRKSYPDIELICDPGFISVSYNGNVLDSFSTSVRYNPFKINTNEKEKNICLLASLCQDSVLGNPSRMQNVIQEASQQTGLSLEKTSEIWFKKYIDIIVGGVVKMFNEQGMFCEWHQQNTLVQLDAAFMPEKLFFRDNQSFLFRKSFEEQLNEIVPGLSENGKMFIPDDRLYNLILHYFWVGNILAVVNTFGTSQLADEKNLLNILYDTLEDLQKEDESGLVTFILESRHWKVKGNLLTALNDIDCGGNPAGVTRINFPNVLHKRFFSEQLINPKGKELVYNRYFLKEDVTISLRPLDLENDLEMLHEWFHRDHAKANWKMDWPLRELETYYRTLLPSDGLYSYIGMANGEPTFNIEVYWPTRDILGDYYDVLPTDYGTHQFIAPTDPKQKFVSPSTQCMIDYVFVQSEVGRMVGEGSVDSRASMMNKAFHGFKIDKVIEMPHKTSNLNFCYREWYWEKFPQNKDIIINSEAEHNLINQ
;
A
#
# COMPACT_ATOMS: atom_id res chain seq x y z
N MET A 1 -7.36 -28.29 -4.17
CA MET A 1 -6.05 -27.91 -3.60
C MET A 1 -5.09 -29.07 -3.67
N THR A 2 -3.82 -28.82 -4.01
CA THR A 2 -2.74 -29.81 -3.83
C THR A 2 -2.55 -30.06 -2.34
N THR A 3 -2.42 -31.34 -1.93
CA THR A 3 -2.14 -31.68 -0.52
C THR A 3 -0.69 -31.33 -0.19
N SER A 4 -0.48 -30.30 0.61
CA SER A 4 0.85 -29.89 1.12
C SER A 4 1.15 -30.57 2.46
N SER A 5 2.41 -30.88 2.70
CA SER A 5 2.84 -31.41 4.00
C SER A 5 2.79 -30.33 5.11
N PRO A 6 2.68 -30.69 6.38
CA PRO A 6 2.73 -29.71 7.48
C PRO A 6 4.00 -28.84 7.45
N LYS A 7 5.11 -29.38 6.98
CA LYS A 7 6.37 -28.62 6.83
C LYS A 7 6.28 -27.56 5.74
N GLU A 8 5.66 -27.88 4.60
CA GLU A 8 5.45 -26.91 3.50
C GLU A 8 4.48 -25.79 3.94
N ILE A 9 3.41 -26.15 4.67
CA ILE A 9 2.46 -25.15 5.22
C ILE A 9 3.15 -24.23 6.24
N ALA A 10 3.97 -24.79 7.14
CA ALA A 10 4.72 -23.97 8.10
C ALA A 10 5.71 -23.03 7.41
N GLN A 11 6.40 -23.52 6.37
CA GLN A 11 7.32 -22.70 5.57
C GLN A 11 6.57 -21.59 4.82
N GLU A 12 5.46 -21.88 4.17
CA GLU A 12 4.61 -20.88 3.51
C GLU A 12 4.20 -19.75 4.46
N ALA A 13 3.79 -20.09 5.69
CA ALA A 13 3.43 -19.09 6.70
C ALA A 13 4.61 -18.20 7.11
N VAL A 14 5.82 -18.76 7.18
CA VAL A 14 7.07 -18.01 7.42
C VAL A 14 7.36 -17.10 6.24
N ASP A 15 7.26 -17.57 5.01
CA ASP A 15 7.54 -16.83 3.78
C ASP A 15 6.56 -15.66 3.61
N ILE A 16 5.28 -15.87 3.90
CA ILE A 16 4.25 -14.81 3.94
C ILE A 16 4.65 -13.72 4.94
N THR A 17 5.00 -14.10 6.17
CA THR A 17 5.39 -13.14 7.22
C THR A 17 6.64 -12.38 6.84
N PHE A 18 7.64 -13.06 6.28
CA PHE A 18 8.88 -12.45 5.84
C PHE A 18 8.67 -11.48 4.67
N THR A 19 7.85 -11.87 3.68
CA THR A 19 7.43 -11.01 2.56
C THR A 19 6.77 -9.72 3.06
N ILE A 20 5.88 -9.81 4.05
CA ILE A 20 5.26 -8.63 4.67
C ILE A 20 6.31 -7.73 5.32
N LEU A 21 7.25 -8.29 6.06
CA LEU A 21 8.30 -7.53 6.75
C LEU A 21 9.23 -6.82 5.77
N LEU A 22 9.67 -7.50 4.70
CA LEU A 22 10.48 -6.91 3.63
C LEU A 22 9.76 -5.73 2.95
N ASN A 23 8.46 -5.88 2.65
CA ASN A 23 7.66 -4.81 2.07
C ASN A 23 7.45 -3.63 3.03
N CYS A 24 7.38 -3.87 4.35
CA CYS A 24 7.42 -2.78 5.33
C CYS A 24 8.76 -2.02 5.27
N CYS A 25 9.90 -2.72 5.12
CA CYS A 25 11.20 -2.05 4.96
C CYS A 25 11.22 -1.14 3.73
N VAL A 26 10.80 -1.65 2.56
CA VAL A 26 10.76 -0.87 1.31
C VAL A 26 9.91 0.41 1.46
N ARG A 27 8.78 0.30 2.15
CA ARG A 27 7.81 1.39 2.24
C ARG A 27 8.10 2.40 3.36
N GLU A 28 8.75 1.95 4.45
CA GLU A 28 8.79 2.72 5.69
C GLU A 28 10.20 3.22 6.07
N LEU A 29 11.28 2.59 5.59
CA LEU A 29 12.63 2.87 6.12
C LEU A 29 13.51 3.75 5.22
N GLY A 30 13.29 3.75 3.90
CA GLY A 30 14.10 4.54 2.96
C GLY A 30 15.55 4.05 2.78
N ASN A 31 15.87 2.83 3.24
CA ASN A 31 17.19 2.21 3.15
C ASN A 31 17.27 1.08 2.11
N SER A 32 16.32 1.07 1.17
CA SER A 32 16.20 0.02 0.15
C SER A 32 16.66 0.50 -1.22
N SER A 33 17.25 -0.42 -1.98
CA SER A 33 17.61 -0.26 -3.37
C SER A 33 17.46 -1.60 -4.11
N PHE A 34 17.53 -1.56 -5.45
CA PHE A 34 17.54 -2.78 -6.24
C PHE A 34 18.98 -3.08 -6.68
N TYR A 35 19.33 -4.36 -6.74
CA TYR A 35 20.63 -4.83 -7.18
C TYR A 35 20.46 -5.84 -8.32
N GLU A 36 21.05 -5.55 -9.50
CA GLU A 36 20.87 -6.37 -10.69
C GLU A 36 22.12 -7.20 -11.03
N GLY A 37 21.88 -8.47 -11.37
CA GLY A 37 22.87 -9.39 -11.90
C GLY A 37 23.78 -9.99 -10.83
N VAL A 38 24.78 -10.75 -11.31
CA VAL A 38 25.78 -11.44 -10.48
C VAL A 38 27.09 -10.66 -10.51
N PRO A 39 27.65 -10.23 -9.37
CA PRO A 39 28.88 -9.44 -9.36
C PRO A 39 30.09 -10.24 -9.83
N LYS A 40 31.00 -9.54 -10.54
CA LYS A 40 32.25 -10.10 -11.03
C LYS A 40 33.38 -9.99 -9.97
N TYR A 41 33.40 -8.86 -9.26
CA TYR A 41 34.50 -8.46 -8.34
C TYR A 41 34.17 -8.65 -6.85
N ASP A 42 33.04 -9.24 -6.56
CA ASP A 42 32.65 -9.69 -5.22
C ASP A 42 32.53 -11.21 -5.17
N PRO A 43 33.60 -11.95 -4.84
CA PRO A 43 33.57 -13.41 -4.88
C PRO A 43 32.60 -14.02 -3.87
N VAL A 44 32.33 -13.36 -2.76
CA VAL A 44 31.43 -13.83 -1.71
C VAL A 44 29.98 -13.71 -2.18
N LEU A 45 29.60 -12.53 -2.64
CA LEU A 45 28.25 -12.27 -3.17
C LEU A 45 28.00 -13.03 -4.48
N LYS A 46 29.03 -13.14 -5.35
CA LYS A 46 28.99 -13.96 -6.57
C LYS A 46 28.65 -15.41 -6.27
N SER A 47 29.35 -16.02 -5.30
CA SER A 47 29.11 -17.41 -4.91
C SER A 47 27.69 -17.67 -4.45
N TYR A 48 27.09 -16.69 -3.78
CA TYR A 48 25.68 -16.75 -3.37
C TYR A 48 24.73 -16.58 -4.57
N MET A 49 24.84 -15.45 -5.28
CA MET A 49 23.87 -15.10 -6.35
C MET A 49 23.89 -16.09 -7.51
N SER A 50 25.05 -16.69 -7.81
CA SER A 50 25.16 -17.74 -8.84
C SER A 50 24.36 -19.01 -8.54
N LYS A 51 23.99 -19.27 -7.29
CA LYS A 51 23.22 -20.46 -6.89
C LYS A 51 21.73 -20.36 -7.26
N TYR A 52 21.18 -19.16 -7.25
CA TYR A 52 19.73 -18.92 -7.24
C TYR A 52 19.21 -18.36 -8.57
N ASN A 53 20.08 -18.05 -9.53
CA ASN A 53 19.75 -17.57 -10.88
C ASN A 53 18.71 -16.43 -10.93
N HIS A 54 18.65 -15.60 -9.89
CA HIS A 54 17.79 -14.41 -9.84
C HIS A 54 18.53 -13.22 -10.45
N LYS A 55 17.84 -12.49 -11.35
CA LYS A 55 18.43 -11.30 -11.99
C LYS A 55 18.37 -10.06 -11.10
N LEU A 56 17.37 -9.97 -10.22
CA LEU A 56 17.09 -8.79 -9.41
C LEU A 56 16.94 -9.17 -7.93
N HIS A 57 17.56 -8.38 -7.07
CA HIS A 57 17.46 -8.50 -5.61
C HIS A 57 17.05 -7.17 -4.99
N LEU A 58 16.26 -7.22 -3.93
CA LEU A 58 16.15 -6.12 -2.99
C LEU A 58 17.42 -6.08 -2.16
N LYS A 59 18.07 -4.92 -2.07
CA LYS A 59 19.18 -4.64 -1.18
C LYS A 59 18.71 -3.68 -0.08
N LEU A 60 18.92 -4.05 1.18
CA LEU A 60 18.66 -3.21 2.34
C LEU A 60 19.99 -2.90 3.06
N ASP A 61 20.23 -1.63 3.33
CA ASP A 61 21.46 -1.17 4.00
C ASP A 61 21.21 -0.89 5.48
N PHE A 62 21.95 -1.56 6.35
CA PHE A 62 21.94 -1.38 7.81
C PHE A 62 23.30 -0.90 8.31
N PRO A 63 23.63 0.39 8.15
CA PRO A 63 24.98 0.91 8.45
C PRO A 63 25.34 0.84 9.93
N VAL A 64 24.37 0.83 10.85
CA VAL A 64 24.61 0.70 12.30
C VAL A 64 25.23 -0.66 12.62
N ASP A 65 24.66 -1.71 12.03
CA ASP A 65 25.11 -3.08 12.22
C ASP A 65 26.24 -3.47 11.25
N LYS A 66 26.56 -2.60 10.28
CA LYS A 66 27.48 -2.86 9.17
C LYS A 66 27.08 -4.10 8.37
N VAL A 67 25.81 -4.16 8.00
CA VAL A 67 25.19 -5.29 7.34
C VAL A 67 24.42 -4.82 6.10
N GLU A 68 24.51 -5.62 5.04
CA GLU A 68 23.63 -5.56 3.87
C GLU A 68 22.74 -6.80 3.86
N VAL A 69 21.47 -6.63 3.50
CA VAL A 69 20.53 -7.74 3.32
C VAL A 69 20.12 -7.83 1.87
N TYR A 70 20.11 -9.05 1.30
CA TYR A 70 19.74 -9.32 -0.07
C TYR A 70 18.55 -10.29 -0.11
N ALA A 71 17.44 -9.87 -0.73
CA ALA A 71 16.26 -10.69 -0.92
C ALA A 71 15.97 -10.84 -2.43
N PRO A 72 15.95 -12.07 -2.99
CA PRO A 72 15.67 -12.29 -4.40
C PRO A 72 14.25 -11.83 -4.73
N ILE A 73 14.08 -11.05 -5.81
CA ILE A 73 12.78 -10.54 -6.23
C ILE A 73 12.19 -11.46 -7.29
N ARG A 74 11.00 -12.01 -6.99
CA ARG A 74 10.18 -12.76 -7.93
C ARG A 74 9.31 -11.83 -8.79
N TYR A 75 8.77 -10.77 -8.17
CA TYR A 75 7.97 -9.76 -8.85
C TYR A 75 8.27 -8.36 -8.28
N ARG A 76 8.73 -7.45 -9.14
CA ARG A 76 8.93 -6.03 -8.81
C ARG A 76 7.65 -5.27 -9.14
N SER A 77 7.01 -4.67 -8.14
CA SER A 77 5.78 -3.91 -8.26
C SER A 77 6.04 -2.40 -8.32
N GLU A 78 5.26 -1.71 -9.13
CA GLU A 78 5.22 -0.23 -9.18
C GLU A 78 4.61 0.38 -7.90
N THR A 79 3.83 -0.40 -7.14
CA THR A 79 3.14 0.05 -5.92
C THR A 79 3.95 -0.18 -4.64
N PHE A 80 5.23 -0.51 -4.75
CA PHE A 80 6.15 -0.78 -3.63
C PHE A 80 5.72 -1.94 -2.72
N ARG A 81 5.05 -2.94 -3.30
CA ARG A 81 4.77 -4.22 -2.67
C ARG A 81 5.23 -5.35 -3.59
N HIS A 82 6.43 -5.85 -3.34
CA HIS A 82 7.08 -6.86 -4.16
C HIS A 82 6.78 -8.28 -3.68
N LEU A 83 7.00 -9.28 -4.54
CA LEU A 83 7.08 -10.68 -4.13
C LEU A 83 8.54 -11.13 -4.16
N TYR A 84 8.88 -11.98 -3.22
CA TYR A 84 10.25 -12.45 -3.02
C TYR A 84 10.32 -13.96 -3.15
N ASP A 85 11.50 -14.44 -3.52
CA ASP A 85 11.91 -15.83 -3.35
C ASP A 85 12.87 -15.92 -2.16
N PHE A 86 13.05 -17.13 -1.66
CA PHE A 86 13.86 -17.40 -0.48
C PHE A 86 15.02 -18.33 -0.81
N PRO A 87 16.14 -18.30 -0.07
CA PRO A 87 16.34 -17.61 1.20
C PRO A 87 16.72 -16.13 1.07
N VAL A 88 16.52 -15.36 2.14
CA VAL A 88 17.04 -13.99 2.33
C VAL A 88 18.38 -14.06 3.02
N MET A 89 19.36 -13.28 2.57
CA MET A 89 20.73 -13.34 3.03
C MET A 89 21.19 -12.04 3.67
N GLU A 90 21.92 -12.16 4.78
CA GLU A 90 22.69 -11.10 5.43
C GLU A 90 24.16 -11.21 5.03
N ARG A 91 24.74 -10.09 4.61
CA ARG A 91 26.18 -9.92 4.44
C ARG A 91 26.72 -9.05 5.57
N ASP A 92 27.65 -9.59 6.37
CA ASP A 92 28.40 -8.83 7.36
C ASP A 92 29.61 -8.17 6.66
N LEU A 93 29.63 -6.84 6.65
CA LEU A 93 30.68 -6.03 5.99
C LEU A 93 32.00 -6.01 6.80
N THR A 94 31.98 -6.48 8.06
CA THR A 94 33.17 -6.54 8.88
C THR A 94 33.92 -7.87 8.69
N THR A 95 33.18 -8.98 8.65
CA THR A 95 33.73 -10.33 8.51
C THR A 95 33.72 -10.84 7.07
N GLU A 96 33.11 -10.12 6.15
CA GLU A 96 32.89 -10.49 4.74
C GLU A 96 32.22 -11.87 4.58
N THR A 97 31.32 -12.21 5.49
CA THR A 97 30.58 -13.46 5.46
C THR A 97 29.13 -13.25 5.02
N ILE A 98 28.58 -14.23 4.31
CA ILE A 98 27.15 -14.27 3.95
C ILE A 98 26.50 -15.44 4.68
N ARG A 99 25.33 -15.20 5.25
CA ARG A 99 24.49 -16.22 5.89
C ARG A 99 23.01 -15.98 5.61
N GLU A 100 22.26 -17.05 5.63
CA GLU A 100 20.80 -16.98 5.60
C GLU A 100 20.29 -16.38 6.92
N ILE A 101 19.23 -15.56 6.81
CA ILE A 101 18.55 -14.98 7.96
C ILE A 101 17.06 -15.28 7.92
N ASP A 102 16.46 -15.26 9.10
CA ASP A 102 15.02 -15.31 9.30
C ASP A 102 14.38 -13.93 9.52
N ALA A 103 13.07 -13.89 9.61
CA ALA A 103 12.32 -12.66 9.84
C ALA A 103 12.62 -12.03 11.23
N GLU A 104 13.02 -12.83 12.24
CA GLU A 104 13.37 -12.32 13.56
C GLU A 104 14.68 -11.54 13.49
N ARG A 105 15.68 -12.06 12.77
CA ARG A 105 16.95 -11.35 12.55
C ARG A 105 16.73 -10.06 11.76
N LEU A 106 15.93 -10.08 10.72
CA LEU A 106 15.60 -8.85 9.98
C LEU A 106 14.93 -7.82 10.90
N LEU A 107 13.99 -8.24 11.76
CA LEU A 107 13.34 -7.35 12.72
C LEU A 107 14.33 -6.72 13.72
N GLU A 108 15.37 -7.44 14.13
CA GLU A 108 16.45 -6.90 14.98
C GLU A 108 17.23 -5.80 14.25
N LEU A 109 17.64 -6.04 13.00
CA LEU A 109 18.34 -5.05 12.17
C LEU A 109 17.49 -3.78 11.97
N ILE A 110 16.20 -3.96 11.63
CA ILE A 110 15.25 -2.86 11.52
C ILE A 110 15.20 -2.06 12.83
N THR A 111 15.04 -2.73 13.96
CA THR A 111 14.93 -2.06 15.26
C THR A 111 16.16 -1.23 15.59
N ASN A 112 17.38 -1.77 15.35
CA ASN A 112 18.62 -1.04 15.54
C ASN A 112 18.71 0.19 14.61
N HIS A 113 18.29 0.03 13.35
CA HIS A 113 18.28 1.11 12.37
C HIS A 113 17.33 2.24 12.78
N VAL A 114 16.07 1.92 13.14
CA VAL A 114 15.06 2.93 13.47
C VAL A 114 15.28 3.62 14.81
N ARG A 115 16.04 3.02 15.73
CA ARG A 115 16.41 3.64 17.02
C ARG A 115 17.20 4.94 16.88
N GLN A 116 17.85 5.19 15.76
CA GLN A 116 18.50 6.47 15.48
C GLN A 116 17.47 7.62 15.46
N GLN A 117 16.28 7.38 14.95
CA GLN A 117 15.19 8.35 14.88
C GLN A 117 14.14 8.16 16.00
N TYR A 118 13.91 6.92 16.42
CA TYR A 118 12.95 6.51 17.45
C TYR A 118 13.63 5.76 18.58
N PRO A 119 14.26 6.46 19.56
CA PRO A 119 15.11 5.81 20.59
C PRO A 119 14.38 4.78 21.46
N LEU A 120 13.05 4.87 21.57
CA LEU A 120 12.21 3.96 22.36
C LEU A 120 11.70 2.75 21.57
N ALA A 121 12.01 2.63 20.27
CA ALA A 121 11.58 1.50 19.47
C ALA A 121 12.09 0.17 20.05
N ASP A 122 11.17 -0.79 20.23
CA ASP A 122 11.46 -2.10 20.78
C ASP A 122 10.78 -3.24 19.99
N SER A 123 11.58 -4.22 19.62
CA SER A 123 11.09 -5.39 18.86
C SER A 123 10.46 -6.48 19.72
N LYS A 124 10.62 -6.47 21.05
CA LYS A 124 10.23 -7.58 21.91
C LYS A 124 8.75 -7.98 21.76
N ASN A 125 7.85 -7.00 21.87
CA ASN A 125 6.41 -7.23 21.70
C ASN A 125 6.05 -7.56 20.24
N VAL A 126 6.68 -6.89 19.27
CA VAL A 126 6.46 -7.15 17.84
C VAL A 126 6.90 -8.57 17.47
N LYS A 127 8.08 -9.02 17.96
CA LYS A 127 8.60 -10.37 17.73
C LYS A 127 7.63 -11.44 18.25
N LYS A 128 7.16 -11.29 19.51
CA LYS A 128 6.18 -12.22 20.11
C LYS A 128 4.90 -12.31 19.29
N ARG A 129 4.33 -11.15 18.91
CA ARG A 129 3.08 -11.06 18.14
C ARG A 129 3.24 -11.53 16.69
N MET A 130 4.39 -11.25 16.07
CA MET A 130 4.71 -11.72 14.72
C MET A 130 4.78 -13.26 14.70
N LYS A 131 5.46 -13.88 15.67
CA LYS A 131 5.50 -15.33 15.80
C LYS A 131 4.09 -15.92 15.97
N LEU A 132 3.28 -15.36 16.87
CA LEU A 132 1.88 -15.77 17.04
C LEU A 132 1.09 -15.63 15.72
N SER A 133 1.28 -14.54 14.98
CA SER A 133 0.62 -14.34 13.68
C SER A 133 1.03 -15.41 12.67
N THR A 134 2.32 -15.76 12.58
CA THR A 134 2.83 -16.80 11.68
C THR A 134 2.26 -18.18 12.01
N GLU A 135 2.22 -18.52 13.31
CA GLU A 135 1.61 -19.78 13.79
C GLU A 135 0.12 -19.86 13.41
N LYS A 136 -0.61 -18.74 13.51
CA LYS A 136 -2.03 -18.71 13.11
C LYS A 136 -2.23 -18.84 11.61
N ILE A 137 -1.39 -18.23 10.79
CA ILE A 137 -1.43 -18.43 9.32
C ILE A 137 -1.28 -19.93 9.01
N ALA A 138 -0.27 -20.60 9.58
CA ALA A 138 -0.07 -22.04 9.37
C ALA A 138 -1.30 -22.84 9.83
N GLN A 139 -1.84 -22.57 11.02
CA GLN A 139 -3.04 -23.25 11.54
C GLN A 139 -4.26 -23.09 10.62
N PHE A 140 -4.48 -21.90 10.04
CA PHE A 140 -5.60 -21.66 9.15
C PHE A 140 -5.41 -22.37 7.80
N LEU A 141 -4.20 -22.40 7.25
CA LEU A 141 -3.88 -23.16 6.04
C LEU A 141 -4.10 -24.68 6.26
N GLU A 142 -3.65 -25.21 7.40
CA GLU A 142 -3.90 -26.60 7.77
C GLU A 142 -5.41 -26.90 7.89
N HIS A 143 -6.17 -25.97 8.51
CA HIS A 143 -7.61 -26.08 8.64
C HIS A 143 -8.32 -26.12 7.29
N PHE A 144 -7.98 -25.22 6.36
CA PHE A 144 -8.56 -25.21 5.01
C PHE A 144 -8.23 -26.48 4.22
N GLN A 145 -7.00 -26.96 4.32
CA GLN A 145 -6.62 -28.22 3.66
C GLN A 145 -7.39 -29.42 4.28
N ALA A 146 -7.50 -29.50 5.61
CA ALA A 146 -8.17 -30.60 6.29
C ALA A 146 -9.69 -30.61 6.06
N SER A 147 -10.33 -29.44 5.98
CA SER A 147 -11.77 -29.29 5.74
C SER A 147 -12.14 -29.37 4.25
N GLY A 148 -11.18 -29.34 3.34
CA GLY A 148 -11.41 -29.28 1.89
C GLY A 148 -12.00 -27.95 1.41
N GLN A 149 -11.92 -26.91 2.22
CA GLN A 149 -12.43 -25.59 1.86
C GLN A 149 -11.49 -24.89 0.86
N GLU A 150 -12.04 -24.43 -0.27
CA GLU A 150 -11.31 -23.72 -1.30
C GLU A 150 -11.39 -22.20 -1.06
N PHE A 151 -10.29 -21.63 -0.54
CA PHE A 151 -10.19 -20.20 -0.24
C PHE A 151 -9.99 -19.31 -1.49
N ASN A 152 -9.81 -19.90 -2.66
CA ASN A 152 -9.57 -19.22 -3.94
C ASN A 152 -10.67 -19.42 -4.99
N LYS A 153 -11.79 -20.05 -4.64
CA LYS A 153 -12.90 -20.25 -5.58
C LYS A 153 -13.46 -18.90 -6.07
N PRO A 154 -13.85 -18.78 -7.35
CA PRO A 154 -14.30 -17.52 -7.94
C PRO A 154 -15.68 -17.08 -7.40
N GLU A 155 -16.59 -18.01 -7.14
CA GLU A 155 -17.93 -17.74 -6.59
C GLU A 155 -17.95 -18.01 -5.08
N MET A 156 -18.29 -17.00 -4.29
CA MET A 156 -18.40 -17.07 -2.83
C MET A 156 -19.66 -16.35 -2.36
N THR A 157 -20.26 -16.89 -1.31
CA THR A 157 -21.24 -16.19 -0.50
C THR A 157 -20.58 -15.10 0.33
N PHE A 158 -21.36 -14.18 0.90
CA PHE A 158 -20.84 -13.16 1.81
C PHE A 158 -19.97 -13.75 2.92
N ILE A 159 -20.47 -14.78 3.61
CA ILE A 159 -19.74 -15.30 4.77
C ILE A 159 -18.49 -16.10 4.37
N GLU A 160 -18.52 -16.81 3.25
CA GLU A 160 -17.32 -17.46 2.74
C GLU A 160 -16.23 -16.45 2.40
N ALA A 161 -16.59 -15.31 1.76
CA ALA A 161 -15.66 -14.24 1.46
C ALA A 161 -15.03 -13.60 2.72
N GLU A 162 -15.79 -13.57 3.83
CA GLU A 162 -15.32 -13.07 5.12
C GLU A 162 -14.37 -14.05 5.85
N GLN A 163 -14.49 -15.33 5.61
CA GLN A 163 -13.79 -16.39 6.33
C GLN A 163 -12.61 -16.99 5.58
N LEU A 164 -12.72 -17.14 4.25
CA LEU A 164 -11.77 -17.86 3.43
C LEU A 164 -10.61 -16.95 2.96
N PHE A 165 -9.84 -16.36 3.89
CA PHE A 165 -8.62 -15.64 3.53
C PHE A 165 -7.52 -15.79 4.60
N PRO A 166 -6.54 -16.70 4.37
CA PRO A 166 -5.62 -17.16 5.41
C PRO A 166 -4.55 -16.13 5.82
N ALA A 167 -4.02 -15.33 4.90
CA ALA A 167 -2.87 -14.46 5.19
C ALA A 167 -3.24 -13.11 5.84
N GLY A 168 -4.45 -12.59 5.61
CA GLY A 168 -4.91 -11.33 6.20
C GLY A 168 -4.33 -10.08 5.56
N HIS A 169 -3.95 -9.09 6.34
CA HIS A 169 -3.47 -7.78 5.85
C HIS A 169 -2.02 -7.86 5.34
N LEU A 170 -1.83 -7.79 4.03
CA LEU A 170 -0.56 -8.04 3.35
C LEU A 170 0.56 -7.00 3.61
N LEU A 171 0.27 -5.93 4.34
CA LEU A 171 1.21 -4.85 4.69
C LEU A 171 1.29 -4.61 6.20
N HIS A 172 0.84 -5.56 7.02
CA HIS A 172 0.90 -5.43 8.47
C HIS A 172 1.62 -6.64 9.09
N PRO A 173 2.73 -6.46 9.84
CA PRO A 173 3.54 -7.58 10.33
C PRO A 173 2.82 -8.48 11.35
N LEU A 174 1.69 -8.02 11.90
CA LEU A 174 0.90 -8.72 12.93
C LEU A 174 -0.48 -9.16 12.40
N THR A 175 -0.57 -9.56 11.15
CA THR A 175 -1.82 -9.68 10.38
C THR A 175 -2.87 -10.63 10.99
N LYS A 176 -2.46 -11.78 11.52
CA LYS A 176 -3.36 -12.81 12.11
C LYS A 176 -3.20 -12.98 13.63
N GLY A 177 -2.55 -12.03 14.31
CA GLY A 177 -2.45 -12.03 15.76
C GLY A 177 -3.82 -12.06 16.46
N ARG A 178 -3.98 -12.90 17.47
CA ARG A 178 -5.18 -13.09 18.28
C ARG A 178 -4.78 -13.18 19.76
N GLU A 179 -4.08 -12.14 20.26
CA GLU A 179 -3.58 -12.12 21.64
C GLU A 179 -4.75 -11.95 22.62
N GLY A 180 -5.01 -12.96 23.42
CA GLY A 180 -6.14 -13.08 24.33
C GLY A 180 -6.95 -14.35 24.10
N PHE A 181 -6.95 -14.95 22.89
CA PHE A 181 -7.59 -16.23 22.65
C PHE A 181 -6.68 -17.42 22.97
N THR A 182 -7.22 -18.44 23.59
CA THR A 182 -6.65 -19.80 23.65
C THR A 182 -6.84 -20.52 22.31
N GLU A 183 -6.15 -21.66 22.13
CA GLU A 183 -6.28 -22.44 20.89
C GLU A 183 -7.73 -22.92 20.62
N SER A 184 -8.43 -23.34 21.65
CA SER A 184 -9.84 -23.77 21.54
C SER A 184 -10.77 -22.60 21.24
N GLU A 185 -10.46 -21.40 21.73
CA GLU A 185 -11.23 -20.19 21.43
C GLU A 185 -10.96 -19.67 20.01
N VAL A 186 -9.74 -19.82 19.49
CA VAL A 186 -9.46 -19.57 18.07
C VAL A 186 -10.33 -20.45 17.18
N LEU A 187 -10.42 -21.76 17.47
CA LEU A 187 -11.28 -22.68 16.71
C LEU A 187 -12.78 -22.32 16.79
N LYS A 188 -13.21 -21.74 17.90
CA LYS A 188 -14.62 -21.39 18.12
C LYS A 188 -14.97 -20.01 17.58
N TYR A 189 -14.06 -19.03 17.64
CA TYR A 189 -14.38 -17.61 17.43
C TYR A 189 -13.64 -16.96 16.27
N ALA A 190 -12.61 -17.59 15.68
CA ALA A 190 -11.96 -17.02 14.52
C ALA A 190 -12.80 -17.24 13.25
N PRO A 191 -12.90 -16.23 12.36
CA PRO A 191 -13.63 -16.38 11.09
C PRO A 191 -13.04 -17.50 10.23
N GLU A 192 -11.74 -17.64 10.19
CA GLU A 192 -11.01 -18.60 9.34
C GLU A 192 -11.37 -20.07 9.64
N THR A 193 -11.90 -20.35 10.81
CA THR A 193 -12.33 -21.70 11.20
C THR A 193 -13.83 -21.95 11.00
N GLY A 194 -14.58 -20.89 10.65
CA GLY A 194 -16.02 -21.00 10.41
C GLY A 194 -16.83 -21.39 11.65
N GLY A 195 -16.28 -21.18 12.85
CA GLY A 195 -16.92 -21.55 14.12
C GLY A 195 -18.28 -20.86 14.30
N GLN A 196 -19.23 -21.60 14.87
CA GLN A 196 -20.57 -21.11 15.16
C GLN A 196 -20.80 -21.11 16.68
N PHE A 197 -21.48 -20.10 17.17
CA PHE A 197 -21.74 -19.92 18.59
C PHE A 197 -22.98 -19.10 18.84
N GLN A 198 -23.69 -19.39 19.94
CA GLN A 198 -24.78 -18.58 20.42
C GLN A 198 -24.26 -17.34 21.12
N LEU A 199 -25.01 -16.24 21.07
CA LEU A 199 -24.72 -15.04 21.84
C LEU A 199 -25.01 -15.26 23.32
N HIS A 200 -24.25 -14.60 24.19
CA HIS A 200 -24.53 -14.54 25.61
C HIS A 200 -25.41 -13.34 25.94
N TYR A 201 -26.36 -13.49 26.83
CA TYR A 201 -27.28 -12.42 27.18
C TYR A 201 -27.25 -12.09 28.66
N PHE A 202 -27.32 -10.79 28.95
CA PHE A 202 -27.55 -10.29 30.31
C PHE A 202 -28.86 -9.52 30.38
N LEU A 203 -29.55 -9.62 31.50
CA LEU A 203 -30.70 -8.78 31.82
C LEU A 203 -30.21 -7.68 32.77
N VAL A 204 -30.29 -6.42 32.30
CA VAL A 204 -29.64 -5.25 32.92
C VAL A 204 -30.70 -4.22 33.35
N HIS A 205 -30.53 -3.65 34.56
CA HIS A 205 -31.41 -2.60 35.06
C HIS A 205 -31.43 -1.37 34.13
N PRO A 206 -32.62 -0.83 33.77
CA PRO A 206 -32.73 0.20 32.70
C PRO A 206 -31.95 1.48 33.01
N ASN A 207 -31.76 1.85 34.27
CA ASN A 207 -30.99 3.06 34.64
C ASN A 207 -29.50 2.99 34.27
N LEU A 208 -28.97 1.82 33.95
CA LEU A 208 -27.59 1.63 33.56
C LEU A 208 -27.42 1.64 32.01
N VAL A 209 -28.52 1.49 31.27
CA VAL A 209 -28.48 1.27 29.82
C VAL A 209 -28.73 2.56 29.07
N THR A 210 -27.84 2.83 28.13
CA THR A 210 -28.03 3.84 27.09
C THR A 210 -28.11 3.13 25.74
N GLU A 211 -29.22 3.26 25.07
CA GLU A 211 -29.43 2.70 23.74
C GLU A 211 -30.10 3.70 22.83
N LYS A 212 -29.83 3.60 21.53
CA LYS A 212 -30.44 4.38 20.48
C LYS A 212 -30.78 3.50 19.29
N SER A 213 -31.82 3.88 18.55
CA SER A 213 -32.16 3.28 17.26
C SER A 213 -32.81 4.33 16.38
N VAL A 214 -32.53 4.27 15.07
CA VAL A 214 -33.29 5.03 14.05
C VAL A 214 -34.52 4.25 13.58
N ASP A 215 -34.61 2.98 13.93
CA ASP A 215 -35.75 2.12 13.66
C ASP A 215 -36.75 2.17 14.84
N ASN A 216 -37.97 1.70 14.62
CA ASN A 216 -39.02 1.69 15.66
C ASN A 216 -38.78 0.68 16.77
N ILE A 217 -37.75 -0.15 16.67
CA ILE A 217 -37.37 -1.21 17.63
C ILE A 217 -36.03 -0.86 18.24
N LEU A 218 -35.96 -0.86 19.56
CA LEU A 218 -34.69 -0.71 20.26
C LEU A 218 -33.86 -2.00 20.19
N PRO A 219 -32.52 -1.90 20.16
CA PRO A 219 -31.66 -3.10 20.13
C PRO A 219 -31.93 -4.09 21.27
N SER A 220 -32.21 -3.61 22.49
CA SER A 220 -32.55 -4.47 23.64
C SER A 220 -33.88 -5.19 23.47
N ASP A 221 -34.87 -4.57 22.82
CA ASP A 221 -36.16 -5.20 22.56
C ASP A 221 -36.05 -6.28 21.51
N PHE A 222 -35.24 -6.06 20.47
CA PHE A 222 -34.91 -7.10 19.47
C PHE A 222 -34.20 -8.30 20.13
N ALA A 223 -33.23 -8.03 21.02
CA ALA A 223 -32.54 -9.08 21.77
C ALA A 223 -33.50 -9.83 22.73
N LYS A 224 -34.40 -9.10 23.38
CA LYS A 224 -35.43 -9.68 24.27
C LYS A 224 -36.37 -10.62 23.51
N ALA A 225 -36.81 -10.25 22.33
CA ALA A 225 -37.63 -11.11 21.49
C ALA A 225 -36.88 -12.39 21.07
N ALA A 226 -35.61 -12.28 20.67
CA ALA A 226 -34.78 -13.44 20.33
C ALA A 226 -34.59 -14.40 21.50
N VAL A 227 -34.36 -13.90 22.72
CA VAL A 227 -34.25 -14.72 23.92
C VAL A 227 -35.59 -15.36 24.30
N ALA A 228 -36.69 -14.62 24.22
CA ALA A 228 -38.02 -15.15 24.51
C ALA A 228 -38.42 -16.29 23.56
N GLU A 229 -38.13 -16.15 22.27
CA GLU A 229 -38.36 -17.19 21.25
C GLU A 229 -37.51 -18.44 21.53
N ALA A 230 -36.21 -18.24 21.80
CA ALA A 230 -35.27 -19.34 21.99
C ALA A 230 -35.45 -20.07 23.31
N SER A 231 -35.91 -19.38 24.37
CA SER A 231 -36.14 -19.93 25.69
C SER A 231 -37.49 -20.65 25.82
N ASN A 232 -38.17 -20.93 24.69
CA ASN A 232 -39.47 -21.61 24.67
C ASN A 232 -39.37 -23.01 25.33
N GLY A 233 -39.54 -23.06 26.65
CA GLY A 233 -39.40 -24.25 27.52
C GLY A 233 -38.44 -24.04 28.71
N ASP A 234 -37.61 -23.02 28.72
CA ASP A 234 -36.85 -22.62 29.90
C ASP A 234 -37.70 -21.70 30.83
N LYS A 235 -38.44 -22.32 31.72
CA LYS A 235 -39.32 -21.59 32.62
C LYS A 235 -38.59 -20.52 33.44
N LYS A 236 -37.33 -20.74 33.79
CA LYS A 236 -36.56 -19.79 34.60
C LYS A 236 -36.29 -18.47 33.86
N VAL A 237 -35.92 -18.55 32.59
CA VAL A 237 -35.65 -17.33 31.77
C VAL A 237 -36.98 -16.62 31.51
N HIS A 238 -38.03 -17.36 31.18
CA HIS A 238 -39.38 -16.80 30.97
C HIS A 238 -39.89 -16.06 32.24
N ASP A 239 -39.80 -16.69 33.40
CA ASP A 239 -40.21 -16.10 34.68
C ASP A 239 -39.39 -14.82 35.00
N LEU A 240 -38.10 -14.77 34.61
CA LEU A 240 -37.25 -13.57 34.77
C LEU A 240 -37.68 -12.43 33.87
N LEU A 241 -37.96 -12.71 32.59
CA LEU A 241 -38.44 -11.72 31.64
C LEU A 241 -39.80 -11.15 32.01
N GLU A 242 -40.70 -11.99 32.59
CA GLU A 242 -41.99 -11.55 33.11
C GLU A 242 -41.86 -10.74 34.41
N LYS A 243 -40.97 -11.14 35.29
CA LYS A 243 -40.72 -10.49 36.59
C LYS A 243 -40.08 -9.08 36.41
N TYR A 244 -39.28 -8.90 35.38
CA TYR A 244 -38.53 -7.65 35.13
C TYR A 244 -38.86 -7.12 33.73
N PRO A 245 -40.12 -6.75 33.41
CA PRO A 245 -40.51 -6.37 32.03
C PRO A 245 -39.80 -5.16 31.50
N GLU A 246 -39.41 -4.20 32.35
CA GLU A 246 -38.70 -2.98 31.96
C GLU A 246 -37.17 -3.14 31.82
N TRP A 247 -36.66 -4.28 32.29
CA TRP A 247 -35.21 -4.53 32.21
C TRP A 247 -34.81 -4.84 30.76
N LYS A 248 -33.56 -4.46 30.43
CA LYS A 248 -33.03 -4.55 29.10
C LYS A 248 -32.23 -5.82 28.87
N VAL A 249 -32.53 -6.54 27.81
CA VAL A 249 -31.76 -7.73 27.40
C VAL A 249 -30.62 -7.27 26.51
N ILE A 250 -29.39 -7.52 26.95
CA ILE A 250 -28.17 -7.06 26.26
C ILE A 250 -27.41 -8.25 25.70
N PRO A 251 -27.22 -8.33 24.34
CA PRO A 251 -26.39 -9.36 23.73
C PRO A 251 -24.92 -9.01 23.92
N VAL A 252 -24.08 -10.01 24.20
CA VAL A 252 -22.63 -9.88 24.35
C VAL A 252 -21.98 -11.07 23.66
N HIS A 253 -20.79 -10.85 23.08
CA HIS A 253 -19.98 -11.96 22.56
C HIS A 253 -19.64 -12.94 23.68
N PRO A 254 -19.78 -14.27 23.51
CA PRO A 254 -19.62 -15.23 24.61
C PRO A 254 -18.25 -15.19 25.27
N TRP A 255 -17.19 -14.95 24.52
CA TRP A 255 -15.84 -14.72 25.07
C TRP A 255 -15.80 -13.47 25.96
N GLU A 256 -16.37 -12.36 25.49
CA GLU A 256 -16.42 -11.10 26.24
C GLU A 256 -17.29 -11.22 27.50
N ALA A 257 -18.37 -11.98 27.45
CA ALA A 257 -19.16 -12.28 28.62
C ALA A 257 -18.36 -13.05 29.66
N ALA A 258 -17.57 -14.04 29.28
CA ALA A 258 -16.66 -14.76 30.16
C ALA A 258 -15.60 -13.84 30.78
N TYR A 259 -15.01 -12.96 29.95
CA TYR A 259 -14.07 -11.93 30.41
C TYR A 259 -14.71 -10.98 31.43
N PHE A 260 -15.90 -10.44 31.15
CA PHE A 260 -16.61 -9.54 32.07
C PHE A 260 -16.96 -10.23 33.39
N LYS A 261 -17.38 -11.49 33.34
CA LYS A 261 -17.70 -12.31 34.55
C LYS A 261 -16.48 -12.54 35.43
N SER A 262 -15.26 -12.39 34.92
CA SER A 262 -14.02 -12.44 35.72
C SER A 262 -13.68 -11.14 36.43
N GLN A 263 -14.42 -10.05 36.16
CA GLN A 263 -14.16 -8.72 36.72
C GLN A 263 -14.96 -8.52 38.03
N THR A 264 -14.40 -7.82 39.00
CA THR A 264 -15.07 -7.50 40.30
C THR A 264 -16.38 -6.71 40.12
N THR A 265 -16.47 -5.93 39.03
CA THR A 265 -17.67 -5.17 38.67
C THR A 265 -18.87 -6.09 38.45
N PHE A 266 -18.69 -7.28 37.87
CA PHE A 266 -19.74 -8.23 37.65
C PHE A 266 -20.37 -8.65 38.99
N ASP A 267 -19.53 -9.07 39.96
CA ASP A 267 -20.02 -9.51 41.32
C ASP A 267 -20.76 -8.38 42.02
N THR A 268 -20.30 -7.14 41.86
CA THR A 268 -20.93 -5.96 42.46
C THR A 268 -22.32 -5.73 41.88
N LEU A 269 -22.46 -5.72 40.57
CA LEU A 269 -23.75 -5.51 39.88
C LEU A 269 -24.77 -6.61 40.23
N VAL A 270 -24.33 -7.86 40.32
CA VAL A 270 -25.18 -8.99 40.73
C VAL A 270 -25.64 -8.81 42.17
N LYS A 271 -24.75 -8.47 43.09
CA LYS A 271 -25.08 -8.22 44.51
C LYS A 271 -26.06 -7.08 44.74
N GLU A 272 -25.93 -6.02 43.93
CA GLU A 272 -26.80 -4.83 43.95
C GLU A 272 -28.14 -5.07 43.22
N ASN A 273 -28.38 -6.27 42.66
CA ASN A 273 -29.52 -6.59 41.84
C ASN A 273 -29.70 -5.64 40.63
N LEU A 274 -28.62 -5.31 39.96
CA LEU A 274 -28.59 -4.42 38.77
C LEU A 274 -28.35 -5.22 37.48
N LEU A 275 -27.91 -6.49 37.58
CA LEU A 275 -27.59 -7.36 36.47
C LEU A 275 -27.91 -8.83 36.79
N ILE A 276 -28.49 -9.53 35.81
CA ILE A 276 -28.76 -10.97 35.88
C ILE A 276 -28.13 -11.63 34.65
N ASP A 277 -27.39 -12.71 34.90
CA ASP A 277 -26.82 -13.55 33.85
C ASP A 277 -27.89 -14.50 33.30
N LEU A 278 -28.28 -14.35 32.03
CA LEU A 278 -29.25 -15.21 31.36
C LEU A 278 -28.58 -16.44 30.71
N GLY A 279 -27.31 -16.34 30.30
CA GLY A 279 -26.62 -17.42 29.58
C GLY A 279 -26.64 -17.26 28.06
N GLU A 280 -26.28 -18.33 27.34
CA GLU A 280 -26.24 -18.39 25.88
C GLU A 280 -27.58 -18.88 25.32
N PHE A 281 -28.15 -18.17 24.32
CA PHE A 281 -29.45 -18.49 23.73
C PHE A 281 -29.51 -18.12 22.24
N GLY A 282 -30.54 -18.66 21.57
CA GLY A 282 -30.97 -18.21 20.27
C GLY A 282 -30.22 -18.85 19.10
N LYS A 283 -30.26 -18.18 17.98
CA LYS A 283 -29.60 -18.62 16.76
C LYS A 283 -28.08 -18.56 16.90
N GLU A 284 -27.41 -19.43 16.15
CA GLU A 284 -25.97 -19.42 16.07
C GLU A 284 -25.51 -18.31 15.14
N PHE A 285 -24.47 -17.62 15.55
CA PHE A 285 -23.76 -16.60 14.78
C PHE A 285 -22.35 -17.10 14.45
N THR A 286 -21.76 -16.52 13.41
CA THR A 286 -20.37 -16.78 13.05
C THR A 286 -19.63 -15.46 12.88
N ALA A 287 -18.32 -15.46 13.14
CA ALA A 287 -17.51 -14.25 13.02
C ALA A 287 -17.27 -13.86 11.56
N THR A 288 -17.31 -12.55 11.28
CA THR A 288 -16.79 -11.97 10.04
C THR A 288 -15.28 -11.68 10.17
N SER A 289 -14.63 -11.22 9.11
CA SER A 289 -13.19 -10.93 9.05
C SER A 289 -12.68 -9.96 10.16
N SER A 290 -13.57 -9.17 10.74
CA SER A 290 -13.24 -8.30 11.89
C SER A 290 -13.15 -9.04 13.22
N VAL A 291 -13.50 -10.33 13.26
CA VAL A 291 -13.64 -11.20 14.45
C VAL A 291 -14.80 -10.78 15.37
N ARG A 292 -14.90 -9.51 15.72
CA ARG A 292 -15.87 -8.95 16.68
C ARG A 292 -17.25 -8.63 16.07
N THR A 293 -17.37 -8.60 14.74
CA THR A 293 -18.68 -8.50 14.08
C THR A 293 -19.16 -9.90 13.74
N VAL A 294 -20.38 -10.23 14.16
CA VAL A 294 -20.96 -11.54 13.97
C VAL A 294 -22.18 -11.49 13.06
N TYR A 295 -22.32 -12.53 12.25
CA TYR A 295 -23.32 -12.66 11.20
C TYR A 295 -24.16 -13.92 11.41
N ASN A 296 -25.44 -13.79 11.11
CA ASN A 296 -26.36 -14.91 10.92
C ASN A 296 -27.19 -14.64 9.65
N ASN A 297 -27.31 -15.64 8.79
CA ASN A 297 -27.97 -15.50 7.47
C ASN A 297 -29.50 -15.28 7.52
N GLU A 298 -30.13 -15.49 8.65
CA GLU A 298 -31.56 -15.27 8.87
C GLU A 298 -31.86 -14.01 9.67
N SER A 299 -30.83 -13.35 10.23
CA SER A 299 -30.99 -12.15 11.06
C SER A 299 -31.03 -10.89 10.21
N ASP A 300 -31.94 -9.94 10.54
CA ASP A 300 -31.97 -8.61 9.91
C ASP A 300 -30.77 -7.74 10.31
N TYR A 301 -30.10 -8.12 11.36
CA TYR A 301 -28.98 -7.37 11.92
C TYR A 301 -27.74 -8.26 12.16
N MET A 302 -26.58 -7.66 12.01
CA MET A 302 -25.30 -8.11 12.54
C MET A 302 -25.00 -7.34 13.82
N TYR A 303 -24.20 -7.93 14.72
CA TYR A 303 -23.72 -7.25 15.92
C TYR A 303 -22.22 -7.03 15.87
N LYS A 304 -21.77 -5.79 16.13
CA LYS A 304 -20.35 -5.44 16.27
C LYS A 304 -20.06 -5.20 17.75
N PHE A 305 -19.50 -6.21 18.40
CA PHE A 305 -19.18 -6.19 19.83
C PHE A 305 -17.87 -5.49 20.15
N SER A 306 -17.71 -5.04 21.39
CA SER A 306 -16.38 -4.85 21.98
C SER A 306 -15.77 -6.21 22.29
N LEU A 307 -14.43 -6.31 22.17
CA LEU A 307 -13.69 -7.53 22.47
C LEU A 307 -12.31 -7.15 23.03
N HIS A 308 -12.02 -7.53 24.29
CA HIS A 308 -10.72 -7.30 24.94
C HIS A 308 -9.65 -8.29 24.45
N VAL A 309 -9.58 -8.43 23.12
CA VAL A 309 -8.60 -9.24 22.39
C VAL A 309 -7.84 -8.33 21.46
N LYS A 310 -6.51 -8.43 21.47
CA LYS A 310 -5.67 -7.68 20.51
C LYS A 310 -5.66 -8.35 19.15
N ILE A 311 -6.26 -7.69 18.17
CA ILE A 311 -6.35 -8.14 16.79
C ILE A 311 -5.61 -7.15 15.93
N THR A 312 -4.59 -7.61 15.20
CA THR A 312 -3.74 -6.75 14.37
C THR A 312 -3.16 -5.58 15.20
N GLY A 313 -2.70 -5.89 16.42
CA GLY A 313 -1.99 -4.97 17.31
C GLY A 313 -2.82 -4.00 18.14
N ALA A 314 -4.17 -4.02 18.02
CA ALA A 314 -5.06 -3.14 18.80
C ALA A 314 -6.18 -3.94 19.49
N GLU A 315 -6.55 -3.52 20.69
CA GLU A 315 -7.78 -4.00 21.34
C GLU A 315 -9.02 -3.50 20.59
N ARG A 316 -10.05 -4.32 20.52
CA ARG A 316 -11.22 -4.07 19.68
C ARG A 316 -12.41 -3.57 20.48
N ILE A 317 -12.25 -2.43 21.11
CA ILE A 317 -13.28 -1.76 21.94
C ILE A 317 -14.09 -0.80 21.08
N ASN A 318 -15.40 -0.75 21.29
CA ASN A 318 -16.27 0.27 20.69
C ASN A 318 -16.36 1.47 21.63
N HIS A 319 -15.75 2.57 21.25
CA HIS A 319 -15.84 3.80 22.03
C HIS A 319 -17.21 4.50 21.84
N TYR A 320 -17.67 5.17 22.88
CA TYR A 320 -18.99 5.80 22.91
C TYR A 320 -19.23 6.77 21.73
N HIS A 321 -18.25 7.61 21.37
CA HIS A 321 -18.38 8.52 20.24
C HIS A 321 -18.44 7.81 18.87
N GLU A 322 -17.89 6.59 18.77
CA GLU A 322 -17.95 5.79 17.55
C GLU A 322 -19.32 5.13 17.38
N LEU A 323 -19.92 4.68 18.50
CA LEU A 323 -21.31 4.19 18.52
C LEU A 323 -22.28 5.29 18.08
N TYR A 324 -22.10 6.49 18.64
CA TYR A 324 -22.91 7.65 18.23
C TYR A 324 -22.70 8.01 16.76
N ARG A 325 -21.48 7.95 16.23
CA ARG A 325 -21.20 8.26 14.83
C ARG A 325 -22.01 7.37 13.89
N GLY A 326 -22.04 6.06 14.12
CA GLY A 326 -22.87 5.12 13.34
C GLY A 326 -24.36 5.45 13.38
N TYR A 327 -24.88 5.72 14.58
CA TYR A 327 -26.26 6.14 14.78
C TYR A 327 -26.59 7.47 14.11
N GLU A 328 -25.75 8.49 14.25
CA GLU A 328 -25.97 9.82 13.67
C GLU A 328 -25.93 9.78 12.13
N VAL A 329 -25.00 9.03 11.54
CA VAL A 329 -24.99 8.80 10.08
C VAL A 329 -26.24 8.06 9.63
N SER A 330 -26.73 7.10 10.41
CA SER A 330 -28.00 6.40 10.10
C SER A 330 -29.19 7.34 10.18
N ARG A 331 -29.22 8.31 11.12
CA ARG A 331 -30.25 9.38 11.15
C ARG A 331 -30.22 10.20 9.86
N LEU A 332 -29.04 10.63 9.43
CA LEU A 332 -28.85 11.41 8.21
C LEU A 332 -29.31 10.61 6.98
N MET A 333 -28.94 9.33 6.90
CA MET A 333 -29.35 8.44 5.80
C MET A 333 -30.86 8.14 5.75
N LYS A 334 -31.64 8.41 6.80
CA LYS A 334 -33.12 8.31 6.83
C LYS A 334 -33.84 9.59 6.34
N THR A 335 -33.09 10.63 5.97
CA THR A 335 -33.64 11.88 5.43
C THR A 335 -33.62 11.91 3.90
N ALA A 336 -34.20 12.96 3.31
CA ALA A 336 -34.13 13.23 1.86
C ALA A 336 -32.69 13.35 1.35
N TRP A 337 -31.74 13.74 2.18
CA TRP A 337 -30.31 13.72 1.86
C TRP A 337 -29.81 12.29 1.60
N GLY A 338 -30.16 11.34 2.47
CA GLY A 338 -29.78 9.94 2.29
C GLY A 338 -30.46 9.32 1.05
N ASP A 339 -31.72 9.72 0.72
CA ASP A 339 -32.37 9.29 -0.51
C ASP A 339 -31.63 9.82 -1.75
N ASN A 340 -31.15 11.07 -1.68
CA ASN A 340 -30.34 11.64 -2.75
C ASN A 340 -29.02 10.92 -2.93
N VAL A 341 -28.30 10.58 -1.82
CA VAL A 341 -27.07 9.78 -1.87
C VAL A 341 -27.32 8.44 -2.56
N ARG A 342 -28.34 7.68 -2.16
CA ARG A 342 -28.67 6.38 -2.78
C ARG A 342 -29.01 6.52 -4.27
N LYS A 343 -29.69 7.59 -4.66
CA LYS A 343 -30.07 7.86 -6.04
C LYS A 343 -28.88 8.28 -6.90
N SER A 344 -27.96 9.09 -6.35
CA SER A 344 -26.79 9.59 -7.08
C SER A 344 -25.70 8.53 -7.23
N TYR A 345 -25.64 7.56 -6.32
CA TYR A 345 -24.61 6.49 -6.31
C TYR A 345 -25.28 5.10 -6.23
N PRO A 346 -26.05 4.68 -7.25
CA PRO A 346 -26.85 3.45 -7.19
C PRO A 346 -26.01 2.17 -7.08
N ASP A 347 -24.76 2.21 -7.55
CA ASP A 347 -23.83 1.09 -7.54
C ASP A 347 -22.97 1.05 -6.26
N ILE A 348 -23.27 1.93 -5.28
CA ILE A 348 -22.62 1.97 -3.96
C ILE A 348 -23.68 1.86 -2.88
N GLU A 349 -23.52 0.87 -2.00
CA GLU A 349 -24.37 0.71 -0.81
C GLU A 349 -23.59 0.95 0.46
N LEU A 350 -24.04 1.89 1.26
CA LEU A 350 -23.49 2.18 2.59
C LEU A 350 -24.25 1.38 3.64
N ILE A 351 -23.63 0.33 4.17
CA ILE A 351 -24.20 -0.50 5.23
C ILE A 351 -24.11 0.26 6.54
N CYS A 352 -25.25 0.80 6.98
CA CYS A 352 -25.32 1.64 8.18
C CYS A 352 -25.48 0.82 9.47
N ASP A 353 -25.15 1.46 10.59
CA ASP A 353 -25.34 0.96 11.93
C ASP A 353 -26.50 1.72 12.60
N PRO A 354 -27.77 1.24 12.47
CA PRO A 354 -28.95 1.99 12.86
C PRO A 354 -29.13 2.18 14.36
N GLY A 355 -28.37 1.45 15.19
CA GLY A 355 -28.52 1.54 16.63
C GLY A 355 -27.32 1.01 17.38
N PHE A 356 -27.32 1.27 18.68
CA PHE A 356 -26.28 0.79 19.58
C PHE A 356 -26.82 0.58 21.00
N ILE A 357 -26.08 -0.19 21.79
CA ILE A 357 -26.26 -0.39 23.23
C ILE A 357 -24.94 -0.07 23.94
N SER A 358 -25.05 0.60 25.08
CA SER A 358 -23.96 0.84 26.03
C SER A 358 -24.49 0.76 27.45
N VAL A 359 -23.69 0.25 28.36
CA VAL A 359 -24.00 0.16 29.78
C VAL A 359 -23.00 0.98 30.58
N SER A 360 -23.48 1.76 31.55
CA SER A 360 -22.62 2.57 32.42
C SER A 360 -22.94 2.31 33.90
N TYR A 361 -21.89 2.24 34.73
CA TYR A 361 -22.02 2.10 36.15
C TYR A 361 -21.11 3.09 36.87
N ASN A 362 -21.67 3.83 37.85
CA ASN A 362 -20.97 4.91 38.57
C ASN A 362 -20.26 5.93 37.67
N GLY A 363 -20.88 6.28 36.56
CA GLY A 363 -20.34 7.26 35.58
C GLY A 363 -19.27 6.70 34.63
N ASN A 364 -18.92 5.43 34.73
CA ASN A 364 -17.97 4.76 33.84
C ASN A 364 -18.71 3.86 32.85
N VAL A 365 -18.34 3.92 31.57
CA VAL A 365 -18.81 3.00 30.55
C VAL A 365 -18.20 1.63 30.79
N LEU A 366 -19.02 0.60 30.74
CA LEU A 366 -18.60 -0.80 30.79
C LEU A 366 -18.40 -1.29 29.36
N ASP A 367 -17.17 -1.24 28.87
CA ASP A 367 -16.82 -1.50 27.48
C ASP A 367 -17.33 -2.82 26.93
N SER A 368 -17.40 -3.87 27.77
CA SER A 368 -17.93 -5.19 27.42
C SER A 368 -19.36 -5.18 26.91
N PHE A 369 -20.13 -4.14 27.21
CA PHE A 369 -21.51 -3.97 26.74
C PHE A 369 -21.66 -2.97 25.58
N SER A 370 -20.56 -2.41 25.11
CA SER A 370 -20.59 -1.46 23.98
C SER A 370 -20.75 -2.21 22.67
N THR A 371 -21.96 -2.21 22.13
CA THR A 371 -22.37 -2.99 20.95
C THR A 371 -23.03 -2.10 19.91
N SER A 372 -22.53 -2.13 18.69
CA SER A 372 -23.20 -1.55 17.52
C SER A 372 -24.05 -2.59 16.80
N VAL A 373 -25.26 -2.19 16.40
CA VAL A 373 -26.17 -3.01 15.58
C VAL A 373 -26.06 -2.52 14.14
N ARG A 374 -25.84 -3.42 13.21
CA ARG A 374 -25.61 -3.15 11.78
C ARG A 374 -26.69 -3.81 10.93
N TYR A 375 -27.20 -3.13 9.91
CA TYR A 375 -28.06 -3.78 8.92
C TYR A 375 -27.36 -4.96 8.24
N ASN A 376 -28.14 -6.03 7.96
CA ASN A 376 -27.66 -7.21 7.25
C ASN A 376 -28.25 -7.29 5.82
N PRO A 377 -27.62 -6.67 4.79
CA PRO A 377 -28.08 -6.77 3.40
C PRO A 377 -27.81 -8.14 2.78
N PHE A 378 -27.10 -9.03 3.48
CA PHE A 378 -26.74 -10.38 3.03
C PHE A 378 -27.61 -11.46 3.70
N LYS A 379 -28.74 -11.07 4.28
CA LYS A 379 -29.76 -12.00 4.75
C LYS A 379 -30.29 -12.83 3.59
N ILE A 380 -30.32 -14.15 3.75
CA ILE A 380 -30.79 -15.06 2.73
C ILE A 380 -32.32 -15.12 2.78
N ASN A 381 -32.96 -14.70 1.71
CA ASN A 381 -34.37 -14.95 1.50
C ASN A 381 -34.54 -16.29 0.78
N THR A 382 -35.41 -17.15 1.27
CA THR A 382 -35.63 -18.53 0.79
C THR A 382 -35.90 -18.70 -0.71
N ASN A 383 -36.16 -17.61 -1.44
CA ASN A 383 -36.48 -17.58 -2.86
C ASN A 383 -35.49 -16.86 -3.77
N GLU A 384 -34.38 -16.34 -3.24
CA GLU A 384 -33.38 -15.62 -4.01
C GLU A 384 -32.07 -16.42 -4.11
N LYS A 385 -31.46 -16.44 -5.31
CA LYS A 385 -30.10 -16.97 -5.45
C LYS A 385 -29.14 -16.09 -4.66
N GLU A 386 -28.27 -16.73 -3.87
CA GLU A 386 -27.24 -16.06 -3.10
C GLU A 386 -26.30 -15.29 -4.06
N LYS A 387 -25.99 -14.04 -3.71
CA LYS A 387 -25.15 -13.18 -4.56
C LYS A 387 -23.68 -13.55 -4.41
N ASN A 388 -22.93 -13.45 -5.53
CA ASN A 388 -21.48 -13.57 -5.48
C ASN A 388 -20.86 -12.30 -4.87
N ILE A 389 -20.46 -12.38 -3.60
CA ILE A 389 -19.89 -11.26 -2.86
C ILE A 389 -18.41 -11.53 -2.58
N CYS A 390 -17.56 -10.57 -2.91
CA CYS A 390 -16.14 -10.60 -2.63
C CYS A 390 -15.80 -9.60 -1.52
N LEU A 391 -15.19 -10.07 -0.43
CA LEU A 391 -14.43 -9.17 0.43
C LEU A 391 -13.17 -8.76 -0.33
N LEU A 392 -12.91 -7.46 -0.49
CA LEU A 392 -11.74 -7.01 -1.26
C LEU A 392 -10.43 -7.55 -0.69
N ALA A 393 -10.31 -7.67 0.64
CA ALA A 393 -9.15 -8.27 1.28
C ALA A 393 -8.92 -9.73 0.87
N SER A 394 -9.98 -10.53 0.67
CA SER A 394 -9.85 -11.91 0.21
C SER A 394 -9.51 -11.98 -1.28
N LEU A 395 -9.99 -11.02 -2.06
CA LEU A 395 -9.72 -10.92 -3.49
C LEU A 395 -8.26 -10.52 -3.76
N CYS A 396 -7.67 -9.71 -2.88
CA CYS A 396 -6.29 -9.24 -2.98
C CYS A 396 -5.25 -10.17 -2.33
N GLN A 397 -5.62 -11.36 -1.89
CA GLN A 397 -4.65 -12.33 -1.38
C GLN A 397 -3.76 -12.87 -2.50
N ASP A 398 -2.46 -13.02 -2.20
CA ASP A 398 -1.53 -13.67 -3.11
C ASP A 398 -1.87 -15.17 -3.30
N SER A 399 -1.27 -15.76 -4.31
CA SER A 399 -1.19 -17.21 -4.46
C SER A 399 -0.53 -17.84 -3.22
N VAL A 400 -1.11 -18.90 -2.70
CA VAL A 400 -0.66 -19.60 -1.48
C VAL A 400 -0.54 -21.10 -1.77
N LEU A 401 0.54 -21.73 -1.32
CA LEU A 401 0.83 -23.16 -1.53
C LEU A 401 0.75 -23.57 -3.00
N GLY A 402 1.17 -22.69 -3.92
CA GLY A 402 1.14 -22.94 -5.36
C GLY A 402 -0.26 -22.95 -5.99
N ASN A 403 -1.33 -22.63 -5.24
CA ASN A 403 -2.68 -22.50 -5.81
C ASN A 403 -2.84 -21.10 -6.41
N PRO A 404 -3.62 -20.94 -7.51
CA PRO A 404 -3.93 -19.62 -8.06
C PRO A 404 -4.55 -18.69 -6.99
N SER A 405 -4.32 -17.39 -7.12
CA SER A 405 -5.04 -16.40 -6.29
C SER A 405 -6.53 -16.41 -6.64
N ARG A 406 -7.38 -15.91 -5.74
CA ARG A 406 -8.80 -15.76 -6.03
C ARG A 406 -9.05 -14.82 -7.21
N MET A 407 -8.29 -13.72 -7.31
CA MET A 407 -8.38 -12.80 -8.44
C MET A 407 -8.09 -13.51 -9.77
N GLN A 408 -7.09 -14.41 -9.81
CA GLN A 408 -6.81 -15.20 -11.03
C GLN A 408 -8.02 -16.02 -11.45
N ASN A 409 -8.66 -16.72 -10.51
CA ASN A 409 -9.81 -17.54 -10.82
C ASN A 409 -11.04 -16.70 -11.24
N VAL A 410 -11.28 -15.57 -10.59
CA VAL A 410 -12.35 -14.60 -10.99
C VAL A 410 -12.13 -14.08 -12.40
N ILE A 411 -10.92 -13.66 -12.74
CA ILE A 411 -10.60 -13.13 -14.08
C ILE A 411 -10.62 -14.24 -15.14
N GLN A 412 -10.24 -15.46 -14.79
CA GLN A 412 -10.32 -16.58 -15.69
C GLN A 412 -11.77 -16.91 -16.06
N GLU A 413 -12.68 -16.95 -15.09
CA GLU A 413 -14.11 -17.12 -15.35
C GLU A 413 -14.67 -15.95 -16.18
N ALA A 414 -14.33 -14.72 -15.83
CA ALA A 414 -14.75 -13.55 -16.59
C ALA A 414 -14.25 -13.57 -18.04
N SER A 415 -13.02 -14.00 -18.27
CA SER A 415 -12.42 -14.19 -19.60
C SER A 415 -13.17 -15.26 -20.43
N GLN A 416 -13.53 -16.37 -19.80
CA GLN A 416 -14.32 -17.42 -20.44
C GLN A 416 -15.72 -16.93 -20.83
N GLN A 417 -16.38 -16.17 -19.96
CA GLN A 417 -17.72 -15.62 -20.21
C GLN A 417 -17.72 -14.55 -21.30
N THR A 418 -16.67 -13.72 -21.34
CA THR A 418 -16.57 -12.62 -22.31
C THR A 418 -15.90 -13.00 -23.63
N GLY A 419 -15.14 -14.08 -23.66
CA GLY A 419 -14.33 -14.49 -24.82
C GLY A 419 -13.11 -13.61 -25.08
N LEU A 420 -12.72 -12.76 -24.14
CA LEU A 420 -11.56 -11.86 -24.23
C LEU A 420 -10.31 -12.49 -23.62
N SER A 421 -9.12 -11.97 -23.95
CA SER A 421 -7.87 -12.37 -23.27
C SER A 421 -7.89 -12.03 -21.79
N LEU A 422 -7.09 -12.72 -20.97
CA LEU A 422 -6.96 -12.44 -19.53
C LEU A 422 -6.56 -10.99 -19.27
N GLU A 423 -5.57 -10.47 -20.00
CA GLU A 423 -5.10 -9.09 -19.88
C GLU A 423 -6.22 -8.09 -20.18
N LYS A 424 -6.91 -8.26 -21.32
CA LYS A 424 -8.03 -7.35 -21.68
C LYS A 424 -9.20 -7.44 -20.72
N THR A 425 -9.51 -8.63 -20.24
CA THR A 425 -10.53 -8.84 -19.22
C THR A 425 -10.16 -8.14 -17.91
N SER A 426 -8.88 -8.21 -17.52
CA SER A 426 -8.33 -7.56 -16.31
C SER A 426 -8.46 -6.03 -16.40
N GLU A 427 -8.08 -5.43 -17.53
CA GLU A 427 -8.21 -3.99 -17.77
C GLU A 427 -9.67 -3.53 -17.68
N ILE A 428 -10.59 -4.28 -18.29
CA ILE A 428 -12.04 -3.96 -18.25
C ILE A 428 -12.61 -4.12 -16.84
N TRP A 429 -12.20 -5.20 -16.13
CA TRP A 429 -12.60 -5.42 -14.74
C TRP A 429 -12.13 -4.28 -13.85
N PHE A 430 -10.84 -3.92 -13.95
CA PHE A 430 -10.27 -2.82 -13.20
C PHE A 430 -10.94 -1.48 -13.52
N LYS A 431 -11.16 -1.19 -14.81
CA LYS A 431 -11.86 0.05 -15.22
C LYS A 431 -13.26 0.14 -14.63
N LYS A 432 -14.06 -0.94 -14.71
CA LYS A 432 -15.39 -0.98 -14.06
C LYS A 432 -15.30 -0.76 -12.55
N TYR A 433 -14.32 -1.39 -11.88
CA TYR A 433 -14.12 -1.23 -10.46
C TYR A 433 -13.82 0.22 -10.08
N ILE A 434 -12.87 0.87 -10.76
CA ILE A 434 -12.50 2.25 -10.45
C ILE A 434 -13.58 3.26 -10.86
N ASP A 435 -14.35 2.99 -11.91
CA ASP A 435 -15.49 3.86 -12.28
C ASP A 435 -16.52 3.94 -11.16
N ILE A 436 -16.81 2.81 -10.51
CA ILE A 436 -17.73 2.80 -9.38
C ILE A 436 -17.08 3.46 -8.16
N ILE A 437 -15.89 2.98 -7.74
CA ILE A 437 -15.34 3.36 -6.44
C ILE A 437 -14.62 4.72 -6.47
N VAL A 438 -13.75 4.98 -7.46
CA VAL A 438 -13.01 6.25 -7.53
C VAL A 438 -13.96 7.38 -7.91
N GLY A 439 -14.78 7.17 -8.95
CA GLY A 439 -15.82 8.13 -9.33
C GLY A 439 -16.80 8.40 -8.19
N GLY A 440 -17.27 7.35 -7.51
CA GLY A 440 -18.20 7.48 -6.38
C GLY A 440 -17.59 8.20 -5.18
N VAL A 441 -16.39 7.82 -4.75
CA VAL A 441 -15.72 8.41 -3.57
C VAL A 441 -15.34 9.87 -3.79
N VAL A 442 -14.78 10.22 -4.95
CA VAL A 442 -14.44 11.60 -5.30
C VAL A 442 -15.69 12.49 -5.35
N LYS A 443 -16.76 12.01 -6.01
CA LYS A 443 -18.02 12.75 -6.09
C LYS A 443 -18.71 12.89 -4.72
N MET A 444 -18.79 11.82 -3.92
CA MET A 444 -19.34 11.90 -2.56
C MET A 444 -18.56 12.87 -1.69
N PHE A 445 -17.24 12.89 -1.80
CA PHE A 445 -16.39 13.83 -1.06
C PHE A 445 -16.64 15.28 -1.50
N ASN A 446 -16.76 15.52 -2.80
CA ASN A 446 -16.99 16.83 -3.37
C ASN A 446 -18.42 17.35 -3.08
N GLU A 447 -19.46 16.55 -3.40
CA GLU A 447 -20.85 16.98 -3.39
C GLU A 447 -21.54 16.83 -2.04
N GLN A 448 -21.16 15.81 -1.24
CA GLN A 448 -21.80 15.46 0.02
C GLN A 448 -20.90 15.71 1.24
N GLY A 449 -19.65 16.10 1.00
CA GLY A 449 -18.63 16.28 2.04
C GLY A 449 -18.26 14.99 2.77
N MET A 450 -18.67 13.81 2.27
CA MET A 450 -18.56 12.54 2.96
C MET A 450 -17.32 11.75 2.50
N PHE A 451 -16.61 11.20 3.47
CA PHE A 451 -15.55 10.20 3.27
C PHE A 451 -15.77 9.01 4.20
N CYS A 452 -15.53 7.83 3.66
CA CYS A 452 -15.51 6.57 4.40
C CYS A 452 -14.14 5.91 4.27
N GLU A 453 -13.67 5.20 5.29
CA GLU A 453 -12.39 4.49 5.24
C GLU A 453 -12.47 3.22 4.38
N TRP A 454 -12.48 3.39 3.07
CA TRP A 454 -12.63 2.36 2.04
C TRP A 454 -11.42 1.41 1.91
N HIS A 455 -10.83 0.99 3.01
CA HIS A 455 -9.78 -0.03 2.94
C HIS A 455 -10.36 -1.43 2.64
N GLN A 456 -9.51 -2.37 2.30
CA GLN A 456 -9.87 -3.71 1.82
C GLN A 456 -10.85 -4.49 2.70
N GLN A 457 -10.79 -4.33 4.03
CA GLN A 457 -11.69 -5.04 4.96
C GLN A 457 -13.09 -4.41 5.01
N ASN A 458 -13.21 -3.11 4.71
CA ASN A 458 -14.48 -2.40 4.74
C ASN A 458 -15.18 -2.36 3.37
N THR A 459 -14.51 -2.81 2.31
CA THR A 459 -15.02 -2.82 0.93
C THR A 459 -15.40 -4.22 0.52
N LEU A 460 -16.65 -4.37 0.05
CA LEU A 460 -17.16 -5.61 -0.55
C LEU A 460 -17.55 -5.33 -2.00
N VAL A 461 -17.32 -6.29 -2.88
CA VAL A 461 -17.60 -6.20 -4.30
C VAL A 461 -18.61 -7.29 -4.68
N GLN A 462 -19.78 -6.90 -5.19
CA GLN A 462 -20.69 -7.83 -5.85
C GLN A 462 -20.24 -8.01 -7.28
N LEU A 463 -20.13 -9.26 -7.71
CA LEU A 463 -19.85 -9.60 -9.09
C LEU A 463 -21.15 -10.02 -9.81
N ASP A 464 -21.27 -9.60 -11.06
CA ASP A 464 -22.37 -10.03 -11.96
C ASP A 464 -22.18 -11.49 -12.44
N ALA A 465 -23.10 -11.97 -13.28
CA ALA A 465 -23.03 -13.31 -13.85
C ALA A 465 -21.81 -13.54 -14.77
N ALA A 466 -21.18 -12.48 -15.24
CA ALA A 466 -19.93 -12.51 -16.00
C ALA A 466 -18.67 -12.28 -15.14
N PHE A 467 -18.80 -12.34 -13.82
CA PHE A 467 -17.74 -12.10 -12.83
C PHE A 467 -17.15 -10.69 -12.90
N MET A 468 -17.87 -9.72 -13.42
CA MET A 468 -17.47 -8.32 -13.46
C MET A 468 -18.04 -7.54 -12.26
N PRO A 469 -17.34 -6.48 -11.77
CA PRO A 469 -17.87 -5.61 -10.72
C PRO A 469 -19.22 -4.99 -11.13
N GLU A 470 -20.22 -5.16 -10.28
CA GLU A 470 -21.58 -4.64 -10.51
C GLU A 470 -21.97 -3.62 -9.43
N LYS A 471 -21.65 -3.93 -8.16
CA LYS A 471 -22.02 -3.11 -7.01
C LYS A 471 -20.98 -3.20 -5.91
N LEU A 472 -20.77 -2.11 -5.17
CA LEU A 472 -19.89 -2.05 -4.02
C LEU A 472 -20.67 -1.80 -2.74
N PHE A 473 -20.18 -2.40 -1.65
CA PHE A 473 -20.71 -2.14 -0.32
C PHE A 473 -19.60 -1.60 0.57
N PHE A 474 -19.93 -0.59 1.34
CA PHE A 474 -19.07 -0.07 2.41
C PHE A 474 -19.71 -0.34 3.76
N ARG A 475 -18.90 -0.70 4.73
CA ARG A 475 -19.33 -0.90 6.12
C ARG A 475 -18.30 -0.33 7.08
N ASP A 476 -18.68 0.15 8.15
CA ASP A 476 -18.05 0.44 9.43
C ASP A 476 -18.48 1.78 10.02
N ASN A 477 -19.14 1.71 11.18
CA ASN A 477 -19.67 2.88 11.88
C ASN A 477 -18.58 3.87 12.35
N GLN A 478 -17.38 3.38 12.63
CA GLN A 478 -16.26 4.20 13.10
C GLN A 478 -15.69 5.10 12.00
N SER A 479 -15.91 4.72 10.76
CA SER A 479 -15.19 5.19 9.57
C SER A 479 -15.96 6.20 8.72
N PHE A 480 -17.16 6.63 9.16
CA PHE A 480 -17.87 7.72 8.49
C PHE A 480 -17.36 9.07 8.95
N LEU A 481 -16.78 9.84 8.04
CA LEU A 481 -16.21 11.16 8.31
C LEU A 481 -16.78 12.19 7.32
N PHE A 482 -16.87 13.43 7.74
CA PHE A 482 -17.35 14.54 6.91
C PHE A 482 -16.37 15.71 6.94
N ARG A 483 -16.32 16.43 5.83
CA ARG A 483 -15.60 17.69 5.71
C ARG A 483 -16.17 18.71 6.70
N LYS A 484 -15.30 19.40 7.40
CA LYS A 484 -15.73 20.46 8.35
C LYS A 484 -16.53 21.56 7.67
N SER A 485 -16.26 21.84 6.41
CA SER A 485 -17.00 22.79 5.57
C SER A 485 -18.49 22.45 5.39
N PHE A 486 -18.90 21.19 5.58
CA PHE A 486 -20.31 20.74 5.47
C PHE A 486 -21.07 20.68 6.81
N GLU A 487 -20.42 21.00 7.93
CA GLU A 487 -21.00 20.80 9.28
C GLU A 487 -22.28 21.61 9.48
N GLU A 488 -22.30 22.88 9.08
CA GLU A 488 -23.47 23.75 9.24
C GLU A 488 -24.67 23.21 8.45
N GLN A 489 -24.46 22.94 7.16
CA GLN A 489 -25.49 22.39 6.26
C GLN A 489 -26.06 21.07 6.77
N LEU A 490 -25.22 20.14 7.22
CA LEU A 490 -25.70 18.83 7.69
C LEU A 490 -26.39 18.91 9.06
N ASN A 491 -26.00 19.86 9.95
CA ASN A 491 -26.71 20.14 11.19
C ASN A 491 -28.07 20.81 10.97
N GLU A 492 -28.27 21.55 9.87
CA GLU A 492 -29.64 22.03 9.47
C GLU A 492 -30.56 20.87 9.12
N ILE A 493 -30.04 19.82 8.47
CA ILE A 493 -30.80 18.61 8.10
C ILE A 493 -31.10 17.75 9.34
N VAL A 494 -30.08 17.51 10.18
CA VAL A 494 -30.19 16.69 11.38
C VAL A 494 -29.58 17.48 12.56
N PRO A 495 -30.37 18.19 13.34
CA PRO A 495 -29.89 18.97 14.49
C PRO A 495 -29.13 18.11 15.49
N GLY A 496 -27.98 18.63 15.94
CA GLY A 496 -27.10 17.98 16.90
C GLY A 496 -26.19 16.89 16.34
N LEU A 497 -26.04 16.80 15.01
CA LEU A 497 -25.26 15.78 14.32
C LEU A 497 -23.78 15.78 14.71
N SER A 498 -23.22 16.91 15.14
CA SER A 498 -21.81 17.04 15.52
C SER A 498 -21.53 16.84 17.02
N GLU A 499 -22.55 16.73 17.86
CA GLU A 499 -22.37 16.79 19.31
C GLU A 499 -21.62 15.60 19.92
N ASN A 500 -21.95 14.39 19.50
CA ASN A 500 -21.43 13.16 20.11
C ASN A 500 -20.53 12.33 19.17
N GLY A 501 -20.79 12.33 17.87
CA GLY A 501 -20.12 11.44 16.90
C GLY A 501 -18.71 11.87 16.48
N LYS A 502 -18.33 13.15 16.74
CA LYS A 502 -17.00 13.71 16.35
C LYS A 502 -16.62 13.40 14.91
N MET A 503 -17.57 13.52 13.99
CA MET A 503 -17.41 13.06 12.61
C MET A 503 -16.88 14.15 11.66
N PHE A 504 -16.91 15.42 12.05
CA PHE A 504 -16.45 16.53 11.20
C PHE A 504 -14.97 16.80 11.39
N ILE A 505 -14.23 16.66 10.31
CA ILE A 505 -12.76 16.76 10.30
C ILE A 505 -12.36 17.90 9.35
N PRO A 506 -11.32 18.72 9.68
CA PRO A 506 -10.76 19.68 8.74
C PRO A 506 -10.39 19.05 7.40
N ASP A 507 -10.74 19.72 6.31
CA ASP A 507 -10.65 19.17 4.95
C ASP A 507 -9.21 18.70 4.60
N ASP A 508 -8.20 19.47 5.00
CA ASP A 508 -6.77 19.15 4.81
C ASP A 508 -6.31 17.86 5.55
N ARG A 509 -6.94 17.57 6.69
CA ARG A 509 -6.67 16.33 7.44
C ARG A 509 -7.33 15.11 6.79
N LEU A 510 -8.51 15.29 6.19
CA LEU A 510 -9.21 14.23 5.47
C LEU A 510 -8.41 13.74 4.28
N TYR A 511 -7.71 14.61 3.54
CA TYR A 511 -6.87 14.19 2.41
C TYR A 511 -5.86 13.10 2.80
N ASN A 512 -5.17 13.26 3.95
CA ASN A 512 -4.20 12.25 4.40
C ASN A 512 -4.86 10.92 4.80
N LEU A 513 -6.09 10.94 5.32
CA LEU A 513 -6.86 9.72 5.63
C LEU A 513 -7.30 9.03 4.34
N ILE A 514 -7.78 9.79 3.35
CA ILE A 514 -8.14 9.30 2.02
C ILE A 514 -6.94 8.64 1.36
N LEU A 515 -5.76 9.27 1.39
CA LEU A 515 -4.53 8.68 0.83
C LEU A 515 -4.17 7.36 1.48
N HIS A 516 -4.26 7.27 2.81
CA HIS A 516 -3.89 6.05 3.52
C HIS A 516 -4.89 4.91 3.30
N TYR A 517 -6.17 5.16 3.61
CA TYR A 517 -7.17 4.10 3.62
C TYR A 517 -7.68 3.74 2.23
N PHE A 518 -7.93 4.74 1.40
CA PHE A 518 -8.52 4.52 0.09
C PHE A 518 -7.45 4.28 -0.99
N TRP A 519 -6.49 5.19 -1.16
CA TRP A 519 -5.50 5.02 -2.24
C TRP A 519 -4.54 3.87 -1.96
N VAL A 520 -3.83 3.91 -0.84
CA VAL A 520 -2.82 2.89 -0.51
C VAL A 520 -3.47 1.59 -0.03
N GLY A 521 -4.53 1.70 0.80
CA GLY A 521 -5.19 0.55 1.41
C GLY A 521 -6.20 -0.18 0.52
N ASN A 522 -6.57 0.39 -0.63
CA ASN A 522 -7.54 -0.19 -1.55
C ASN A 522 -7.03 -0.16 -3.00
N ILE A 523 -7.00 1.00 -3.64
CA ILE A 523 -6.77 1.11 -5.10
C ILE A 523 -5.40 0.55 -5.51
N LEU A 524 -4.31 0.99 -4.87
CA LEU A 524 -2.97 0.49 -5.19
C LEU A 524 -2.82 -0.99 -4.83
N ALA A 525 -3.55 -1.49 -3.86
CA ALA A 525 -3.54 -2.91 -3.53
C ALA A 525 -4.25 -3.76 -4.60
N VAL A 526 -5.32 -3.25 -5.23
CA VAL A 526 -5.96 -3.91 -6.38
C VAL A 526 -5.02 -3.91 -7.58
N VAL A 527 -4.38 -2.77 -7.91
CA VAL A 527 -3.35 -2.70 -8.97
C VAL A 527 -2.26 -3.75 -8.73
N ASN A 528 -1.72 -3.79 -7.50
CA ASN A 528 -0.70 -4.77 -7.11
C ASN A 528 -1.17 -6.21 -7.29
N THR A 529 -2.42 -6.51 -6.95
CA THR A 529 -2.98 -7.87 -7.07
C THR A 529 -3.00 -8.34 -8.53
N PHE A 530 -3.36 -7.48 -9.47
CA PHE A 530 -3.30 -7.81 -10.90
C PHE A 530 -1.87 -8.09 -11.36
N GLY A 531 -0.90 -7.28 -10.91
CA GLY A 531 0.51 -7.47 -11.23
C GLY A 531 1.09 -8.75 -10.63
N THR A 532 0.95 -8.95 -9.32
CA THR A 532 1.48 -10.14 -8.61
C THR A 532 0.84 -11.45 -9.09
N SER A 533 -0.39 -11.38 -9.58
CA SER A 533 -1.12 -12.51 -10.18
C SER A 533 -0.83 -12.67 -11.69
N GLN A 534 0.03 -11.83 -12.28
CA GLN A 534 0.38 -11.87 -13.72
C GLN A 534 -0.84 -11.77 -14.66
N LEU A 535 -1.83 -10.96 -14.26
CA LEU A 535 -3.09 -10.76 -14.99
C LEU A 535 -3.04 -9.52 -15.88
N ALA A 536 -2.35 -8.47 -15.46
CA ALA A 536 -2.14 -7.24 -16.23
C ALA A 536 -0.84 -6.54 -15.79
N ASP A 537 -0.30 -5.70 -16.67
CA ASP A 537 0.81 -4.79 -16.33
C ASP A 537 0.31 -3.67 -15.40
N GLU A 538 0.96 -3.51 -14.23
CA GLU A 538 0.61 -2.44 -13.27
C GLU A 538 0.71 -1.04 -13.89
N LYS A 539 1.64 -0.79 -14.82
CA LYS A 539 1.78 0.50 -15.50
C LYS A 539 0.56 0.82 -16.36
N ASN A 540 0.02 -0.19 -17.07
CA ASN A 540 -1.20 -0.03 -17.86
C ASN A 540 -2.40 0.30 -16.95
N LEU A 541 -2.52 -0.36 -15.82
CA LEU A 541 -3.60 -0.09 -14.85
C LEU A 541 -3.44 1.30 -14.20
N LEU A 542 -2.21 1.71 -13.88
CA LEU A 542 -1.94 3.06 -13.37
C LEU A 542 -2.26 4.14 -14.41
N ASN A 543 -2.00 3.90 -15.70
CA ASN A 543 -2.40 4.80 -16.78
C ASN A 543 -3.94 4.94 -16.85
N ILE A 544 -4.67 3.82 -16.83
CA ILE A 544 -6.15 3.82 -16.81
C ILE A 544 -6.68 4.63 -15.60
N LEU A 545 -6.03 4.47 -14.44
CA LEU A 545 -6.39 5.19 -13.22
C LEU A 545 -6.06 6.69 -13.33
N TYR A 546 -4.89 7.03 -13.88
CA TYR A 546 -4.46 8.41 -14.10
C TYR A 546 -5.43 9.14 -15.03
N ASP A 547 -5.78 8.55 -16.18
CA ASP A 547 -6.74 9.11 -17.13
C ASP A 547 -8.12 9.35 -16.46
N THR A 548 -8.57 8.40 -15.65
CA THR A 548 -9.82 8.54 -14.88
C THR A 548 -9.75 9.72 -13.90
N LEU A 549 -8.61 9.93 -13.25
CA LEU A 549 -8.41 11.08 -12.34
C LEU A 549 -8.32 12.41 -13.08
N GLU A 550 -7.67 12.48 -14.24
CA GLU A 550 -7.65 13.69 -15.07
C GLU A 550 -9.05 14.12 -15.51
N ASP A 551 -9.92 13.13 -15.82
CA ASP A 551 -11.31 13.43 -16.15
C ASP A 551 -12.08 13.93 -14.92
N LEU A 552 -11.92 13.31 -13.78
CA LEU A 552 -12.58 13.73 -12.52
C LEU A 552 -12.05 15.10 -12.03
N GLN A 553 -10.79 15.44 -12.26
CA GLN A 553 -10.20 16.72 -11.87
C GLN A 553 -10.96 17.93 -12.46
N LYS A 554 -11.55 17.76 -13.64
CA LYS A 554 -12.30 18.82 -14.33
C LYS A 554 -13.58 19.24 -13.59
N GLU A 555 -14.13 18.34 -12.77
CA GLU A 555 -15.37 18.54 -12.02
C GLU A 555 -15.12 18.62 -10.49
N ASP A 556 -13.88 18.39 -10.01
CA ASP A 556 -13.55 18.37 -8.59
C ASP A 556 -13.31 19.77 -8.01
N GLU A 557 -14.32 20.33 -7.36
CA GLU A 557 -14.23 21.60 -6.63
C GLU A 557 -13.59 21.46 -5.23
N SER A 558 -13.43 20.22 -4.73
CA SER A 558 -12.83 19.98 -3.41
C SER A 558 -11.31 20.12 -3.38
N GLY A 559 -10.65 20.05 -4.54
CA GLY A 559 -9.19 20.06 -4.67
C GLY A 559 -8.54 18.71 -4.34
N LEU A 560 -9.32 17.66 -4.03
CA LEU A 560 -8.82 16.34 -3.67
C LEU A 560 -8.01 15.70 -4.80
N VAL A 561 -8.53 15.73 -6.02
CA VAL A 561 -7.87 15.11 -7.18
C VAL A 561 -6.57 15.84 -7.51
N THR A 562 -6.57 17.18 -7.47
CA THR A 562 -5.35 17.98 -7.62
C THR A 562 -4.32 17.62 -6.55
N PHE A 563 -4.73 17.47 -5.29
CA PHE A 563 -3.84 17.04 -4.22
C PHE A 563 -3.24 15.65 -4.47
N ILE A 564 -4.02 14.70 -4.98
CA ILE A 564 -3.56 13.35 -5.32
C ILE A 564 -2.52 13.39 -6.44
N LEU A 565 -2.78 14.12 -7.53
CA LEU A 565 -1.93 14.12 -8.72
C LEU A 565 -0.65 14.98 -8.58
N GLU A 566 -0.66 16.01 -7.72
CA GLU A 566 0.42 16.99 -7.59
C GLU A 566 1.27 16.84 -6.33
N SER A 567 0.79 16.11 -5.31
CA SER A 567 1.59 15.83 -4.12
C SER A 567 2.70 14.83 -4.43
N ARG A 568 3.95 15.20 -4.24
CA ARG A 568 5.11 14.33 -4.54
C ARG A 568 5.16 13.10 -3.64
N HIS A 569 4.78 13.26 -2.39
CA HIS A 569 4.71 12.20 -1.39
C HIS A 569 3.38 12.25 -0.65
N TRP A 570 2.87 11.09 -0.30
CA TRP A 570 1.67 10.93 0.50
C TRP A 570 2.04 10.64 1.96
N LYS A 571 1.46 11.40 2.88
CA LYS A 571 1.62 11.12 4.31
C LYS A 571 0.69 10.00 4.73
N VAL A 572 1.23 8.80 4.84
CA VAL A 572 0.48 7.60 5.23
C VAL A 572 1.00 7.00 6.53
N LYS A 573 0.25 6.07 7.12
CA LYS A 573 0.67 5.35 8.33
C LYS A 573 1.76 4.33 8.01
N GLY A 574 2.85 4.32 8.78
CA GLY A 574 3.82 3.25 8.83
C GLY A 574 3.36 2.16 9.80
N ASN A 575 3.01 0.99 9.30
CA ASN A 575 2.47 -0.10 10.13
C ASN A 575 3.54 -0.71 11.05
N LEU A 576 4.73 -0.96 10.51
CA LEU A 576 5.86 -1.51 11.26
C LEU A 576 6.40 -0.50 12.27
N LEU A 577 6.63 0.75 11.86
CA LEU A 577 7.13 1.80 12.75
C LEU A 577 6.15 2.10 13.89
N THR A 578 4.85 2.07 13.62
CA THR A 578 3.81 2.21 14.66
C THR A 578 3.85 1.05 15.65
N ALA A 579 4.03 -0.18 15.16
CA ALA A 579 4.13 -1.37 16.01
C ALA A 579 5.41 -1.37 16.87
N LEU A 580 6.55 -0.96 16.32
CA LEU A 580 7.83 -0.87 17.04
C LEU A 580 7.82 0.19 18.14
N ASN A 581 7.02 1.25 17.99
CA ASN A 581 6.82 2.27 19.02
C ASN A 581 5.75 1.89 20.05
N ASP A 582 5.21 0.67 20.00
CA ASP A 582 4.14 0.12 20.86
C ASP A 582 2.90 1.04 20.99
N ILE A 583 2.58 1.72 19.89
CA ILE A 583 1.43 2.63 19.83
C ILE A 583 0.17 1.81 19.60
N ASP A 584 -0.76 1.86 20.56
CA ASP A 584 -2.09 1.31 20.39
C ASP A 584 -2.91 2.20 19.46
N CYS A 585 -3.18 1.70 18.26
CA CYS A 585 -3.92 2.43 17.22
C CYS A 585 -5.41 2.61 17.55
N GLY A 586 -5.96 1.83 18.48
CA GLY A 586 -7.36 1.93 18.92
C GLY A 586 -7.64 3.12 19.84
N GLY A 587 -6.64 3.56 20.61
CA GLY A 587 -6.83 4.59 21.65
C GLY A 587 -6.41 6.01 21.28
N ASN A 588 -5.43 6.19 20.37
CA ASN A 588 -4.91 7.51 20.03
C ASN A 588 -4.44 7.64 18.56
N PRO A 589 -5.30 8.04 17.63
CA PRO A 589 -4.92 8.26 16.23
C PRO A 589 -3.80 9.30 16.03
N ALA A 590 -3.61 10.22 16.98
CA ALA A 590 -2.56 11.25 16.90
C ALA A 590 -1.15 10.71 17.15
N GLY A 591 -1.01 9.55 17.80
CA GLY A 591 0.27 8.90 18.09
C GLY A 591 0.82 8.04 16.96
N VAL A 592 0.09 7.84 15.87
CA VAL A 592 0.49 6.96 14.75
C VAL A 592 1.72 7.53 14.04
N THR A 593 2.74 6.68 13.83
CA THR A 593 3.92 7.05 13.04
C THR A 593 3.54 7.21 11.57
N ARG A 594 3.87 8.36 10.99
CA ARG A 594 3.59 8.68 9.57
C ARG A 594 4.87 8.66 8.76
N ILE A 595 4.75 8.16 7.53
CA ILE A 595 5.83 8.09 6.55
C ILE A 595 5.48 8.93 5.31
N ASN A 596 6.50 9.31 4.57
CA ASN A 596 6.36 9.92 3.25
C ASN A 596 6.39 8.82 2.19
N PHE A 597 5.21 8.33 1.78
CA PHE A 597 5.07 7.32 0.75
C PHE A 597 5.21 7.97 -0.64
N PRO A 598 6.03 7.43 -1.56
CA PRO A 598 6.15 7.97 -2.91
C PRO A 598 4.82 7.92 -3.65
N ASN A 599 4.42 9.03 -4.24
CA ASN A 599 3.17 9.09 -5.01
C ASN A 599 3.37 8.50 -6.41
N VAL A 600 2.87 7.29 -6.63
CA VAL A 600 2.93 6.62 -7.94
C VAL A 600 1.99 7.24 -8.98
N LEU A 601 1.02 8.07 -8.55
CA LEU A 601 0.06 8.78 -9.40
C LEU A 601 0.47 10.23 -9.69
N HIS A 602 1.66 10.64 -9.26
CA HIS A 602 2.11 11.99 -9.57
C HIS A 602 2.24 12.18 -11.08
N LYS A 603 1.66 13.26 -11.60
CA LYS A 603 1.59 13.57 -13.04
C LYS A 603 2.93 13.42 -13.79
N ARG A 604 4.07 13.64 -13.10
CA ARG A 604 5.41 13.49 -13.69
C ARG A 604 5.73 12.08 -14.19
N PHE A 605 5.03 11.05 -13.71
CA PHE A 605 5.30 9.66 -14.07
C PHE A 605 4.50 9.15 -15.28
N PHE A 606 3.55 9.93 -15.77
CA PHE A 606 2.64 9.58 -16.86
C PHE A 606 3.02 10.22 -18.20
N SER A 607 4.29 10.40 -18.41
CA SER A 607 4.86 10.82 -19.68
C SER A 607 5.78 9.74 -20.24
N GLU A 608 5.86 9.69 -21.55
CA GLU A 608 6.69 8.71 -22.24
C GLU A 608 8.17 9.06 -22.07
N GLN A 609 8.98 8.05 -21.77
CA GLN A 609 10.43 8.19 -21.72
C GLN A 609 10.99 8.20 -23.14
N LEU A 610 11.48 9.34 -23.60
CA LEU A 610 11.92 9.56 -24.97
C LEU A 610 13.28 8.90 -25.30
N ILE A 611 14.14 8.72 -24.30
CA ILE A 611 15.48 8.17 -24.46
C ILE A 611 15.56 6.78 -23.83
N ASN A 612 15.75 5.75 -24.66
CA ASN A 612 15.92 4.37 -24.21
C ASN A 612 16.94 3.63 -25.08
N PRO A 613 18.17 3.40 -24.58
CA PRO A 613 19.23 2.73 -25.34
C PRO A 613 19.20 1.20 -25.26
N LYS A 614 18.25 0.57 -24.56
CA LYS A 614 18.22 -0.90 -24.38
C LYS A 614 18.22 -1.65 -25.72
N GLY A 615 19.14 -2.59 -25.83
CA GLY A 615 19.27 -3.43 -27.03
C GLY A 615 19.99 -2.78 -28.21
N LYS A 616 20.57 -1.58 -28.07
CA LYS A 616 21.32 -0.88 -29.09
C LYS A 616 22.82 -1.09 -28.90
N GLU A 617 23.55 -1.32 -29.98
CA GLU A 617 25.01 -1.42 -29.95
C GLU A 617 25.69 -0.04 -30.02
N LEU A 618 25.14 0.89 -30.80
CA LEU A 618 25.61 2.27 -30.98
C LEU A 618 24.41 3.20 -31.00
N VAL A 619 24.53 4.36 -30.35
CA VAL A 619 23.42 5.33 -30.25
C VAL A 619 23.79 6.70 -30.89
N TYR A 620 25.07 6.94 -31.15
CA TYR A 620 25.54 8.16 -31.77
C TYR A 620 26.86 7.89 -32.50
N ASN A 621 27.05 8.48 -33.69
CA ASN A 621 28.31 8.47 -34.42
C ASN A 621 28.39 9.71 -35.36
N ARG A 622 29.42 10.54 -35.16
CA ARG A 622 29.58 11.75 -35.97
C ARG A 622 31.04 12.15 -36.12
N TYR A 623 31.43 12.55 -37.36
CA TYR A 623 32.73 13.16 -37.64
C TYR A 623 32.68 14.68 -37.49
N PHE A 624 33.58 15.24 -36.68
CA PHE A 624 33.76 16.67 -36.45
C PHE A 624 34.94 17.19 -37.31
N LEU A 625 34.64 17.78 -38.47
CA LEU A 625 35.62 18.17 -39.49
C LEU A 625 36.66 19.15 -38.94
N LYS A 626 36.27 20.13 -38.12
CA LYS A 626 37.16 21.14 -37.57
C LYS A 626 38.19 20.58 -36.62
N GLU A 627 37.81 19.63 -35.78
CA GLU A 627 38.62 18.99 -34.77
C GLU A 627 39.32 17.74 -35.33
N ASP A 628 38.92 17.24 -36.48
CA ASP A 628 39.41 16.02 -37.13
C ASP A 628 39.24 14.78 -36.21
N VAL A 629 38.00 14.63 -35.68
CA VAL A 629 37.71 13.56 -34.78
C VAL A 629 36.30 12.97 -34.99
N THR A 630 36.20 11.66 -34.97
CA THR A 630 34.91 10.95 -34.92
C THR A 630 34.56 10.68 -33.49
N ILE A 631 33.39 11.12 -33.06
CA ILE A 631 32.82 10.84 -31.74
C ILE A 631 31.69 9.83 -31.89
N SER A 632 31.71 8.78 -31.08
CA SER A 632 30.64 7.81 -31.01
C SER A 632 30.24 7.49 -29.57
N LEU A 633 28.97 7.08 -29.37
CA LEU A 633 28.41 6.68 -28.09
C LEU A 633 27.83 5.27 -28.19
N ARG A 634 28.11 4.44 -27.21
CA ARG A 634 27.46 3.17 -27.00
C ARG A 634 26.97 3.02 -25.54
N PRO A 635 25.93 2.24 -25.26
CA PRO A 635 25.57 1.92 -23.88
C PRO A 635 26.73 1.32 -23.10
N LEU A 636 26.75 1.57 -21.80
CA LEU A 636 27.71 0.95 -20.89
C LEU A 636 27.50 -0.57 -20.86
N ASP A 637 28.57 -1.32 -21.06
CA ASP A 637 28.65 -2.76 -20.80
C ASP A 637 29.38 -2.99 -19.49
N LEU A 638 28.64 -3.18 -18.40
CA LEU A 638 29.20 -3.29 -17.06
C LEU A 638 30.22 -4.42 -16.93
N GLU A 639 30.03 -5.52 -17.66
CA GLU A 639 30.92 -6.68 -17.60
C GLU A 639 32.29 -6.39 -18.23
N ASN A 640 32.33 -5.53 -19.24
CA ASN A 640 33.56 -5.25 -20.00
C ASN A 640 34.17 -3.87 -19.69
N ASP A 641 33.37 -2.88 -19.26
CA ASP A 641 33.85 -1.49 -19.10
C ASP A 641 34.26 -1.12 -17.68
N LEU A 642 33.89 -1.91 -16.68
CA LEU A 642 34.03 -1.52 -15.27
C LEU A 642 35.47 -1.28 -14.86
N GLU A 643 36.40 -2.12 -15.30
CA GLU A 643 37.84 -1.97 -14.99
C GLU A 643 38.42 -0.68 -15.59
N MET A 644 37.99 -0.33 -16.79
CA MET A 644 38.36 0.92 -17.46
C MET A 644 37.79 2.13 -16.70
N LEU A 645 36.53 2.11 -16.30
CA LEU A 645 35.92 3.19 -15.51
C LEU A 645 36.62 3.33 -14.14
N HIS A 646 36.95 2.22 -13.50
CA HIS A 646 37.68 2.21 -12.26
C HIS A 646 39.05 2.88 -12.40
N GLU A 647 39.81 2.54 -13.43
CA GLU A 647 41.08 3.19 -13.73
C GLU A 647 40.88 4.69 -13.96
N TRP A 648 39.89 5.10 -14.73
CA TRP A 648 39.55 6.49 -14.99
C TRP A 648 39.24 7.29 -13.73
N PHE A 649 38.41 6.74 -12.82
CA PHE A 649 38.04 7.43 -11.58
C PHE A 649 39.20 7.54 -10.58
N HIS A 650 40.22 6.72 -10.70
CA HIS A 650 41.47 6.82 -9.91
C HIS A 650 42.48 7.87 -10.38
N ARG A 651 42.26 8.53 -11.52
CA ARG A 651 43.11 9.61 -11.99
C ARG A 651 42.96 10.86 -11.11
N ASP A 652 44.05 11.63 -10.91
CA ASP A 652 44.07 12.76 -9.95
C ASP A 652 42.95 13.78 -10.18
N HIS A 653 42.67 14.12 -11.47
CA HIS A 653 41.61 15.08 -11.79
C HIS A 653 40.20 14.51 -11.50
N ALA A 654 40.03 13.21 -11.59
CA ALA A 654 38.76 12.53 -11.27
C ALA A 654 38.48 12.50 -9.78
N LYS A 655 39.50 12.13 -8.96
CA LYS A 655 39.38 12.09 -7.50
C LYS A 655 38.91 13.41 -6.91
N ALA A 656 39.42 14.54 -7.43
CA ALA A 656 39.07 15.86 -6.92
C ALA A 656 37.60 16.23 -7.17
N ASN A 657 37.01 15.79 -8.29
CA ASN A 657 35.71 16.26 -8.76
C ASN A 657 34.60 15.20 -8.60
N TRP A 658 34.90 13.92 -8.89
CA TRP A 658 33.90 12.85 -8.92
C TRP A 658 33.85 12.07 -7.60
N LYS A 659 34.97 11.99 -6.86
CA LYS A 659 35.07 11.30 -5.56
C LYS A 659 34.59 9.83 -5.64
N MET A 660 34.86 9.18 -6.76
CA MET A 660 34.50 7.77 -7.04
C MET A 660 35.75 6.87 -7.15
N ASP A 661 36.81 7.25 -6.49
CA ASP A 661 38.07 6.46 -6.37
C ASP A 661 37.88 5.29 -5.36
N TRP A 662 36.79 4.59 -5.53
CA TRP A 662 36.37 3.48 -4.69
C TRP A 662 37.07 2.19 -5.14
N PRO A 663 37.18 1.20 -4.26
CA PRO A 663 37.53 -0.16 -4.65
C PRO A 663 36.63 -0.67 -5.78
N LEU A 664 37.17 -1.50 -6.66
CA LEU A 664 36.46 -2.00 -7.85
C LEU A 664 35.11 -2.68 -7.50
N ARG A 665 35.07 -3.39 -6.38
CA ARG A 665 33.86 -4.00 -5.83
C ARG A 665 32.78 -2.97 -5.49
N GLU A 666 33.15 -1.86 -4.87
CA GLU A 666 32.22 -0.79 -4.50
C GLU A 666 31.67 -0.08 -5.72
N LEU A 667 32.52 0.16 -6.71
CA LEU A 667 32.14 0.73 -8.00
C LEU A 667 31.15 -0.21 -8.75
N GLU A 668 31.40 -1.51 -8.72
CA GLU A 668 30.49 -2.50 -9.28
C GLU A 668 29.13 -2.46 -8.57
N THR A 669 29.13 -2.44 -7.25
CA THR A 669 27.90 -2.37 -6.44
C THR A 669 27.11 -1.11 -6.77
N TYR A 670 27.78 0.03 -6.91
CA TYR A 670 27.15 1.29 -7.31
C TYR A 670 26.40 1.16 -8.65
N TYR A 671 27.08 0.70 -9.71
CA TYR A 671 26.44 0.58 -11.02
C TYR A 671 25.35 -0.51 -11.05
N ARG A 672 25.54 -1.63 -10.39
CA ARG A 672 24.51 -2.68 -10.27
C ARG A 672 23.28 -2.23 -9.48
N THR A 673 23.42 -1.20 -8.65
CA THR A 673 22.31 -0.58 -7.93
C THR A 673 21.68 0.56 -8.75
N LEU A 674 22.47 1.30 -9.51
CA LEU A 674 22.01 2.46 -10.27
C LEU A 674 21.28 2.08 -11.56
N LEU A 675 21.83 1.12 -12.33
CA LEU A 675 21.28 0.76 -13.66
C LEU A 675 19.86 0.15 -13.63
N PRO A 676 19.42 -0.56 -12.59
CA PRO A 676 18.02 -0.99 -12.47
C PRO A 676 17.05 0.15 -12.17
N SER A 677 17.53 1.34 -11.81
CA SER A 677 16.66 2.50 -11.61
C SER A 677 16.05 2.94 -12.94
N ASP A 678 14.74 3.22 -12.96
CA ASP A 678 14.09 3.75 -14.15
C ASP A 678 14.47 5.21 -14.35
N GLY A 679 15.01 5.52 -15.53
CA GLY A 679 15.26 6.91 -15.94
C GLY A 679 16.72 7.37 -15.91
N LEU A 680 17.70 6.49 -15.67
CA LEU A 680 19.12 6.79 -15.84
C LEU A 680 19.79 5.75 -16.75
N TYR A 681 20.56 6.20 -17.71
CA TYR A 681 21.38 5.37 -18.60
C TYR A 681 22.81 5.90 -18.67
N SER A 682 23.77 4.99 -18.62
CA SER A 682 25.20 5.30 -18.73
C SER A 682 25.76 4.85 -20.09
N TYR A 683 26.67 5.61 -20.65
CA TYR A 683 27.25 5.41 -21.97
C TYR A 683 28.77 5.57 -21.94
N ILE A 684 29.43 4.79 -22.77
CA ILE A 684 30.85 4.98 -23.09
C ILE A 684 30.95 5.78 -24.38
N GLY A 685 31.62 6.91 -24.28
CA GLY A 685 31.98 7.75 -25.43
C GLY A 685 33.37 7.44 -25.97
N MET A 686 33.47 7.40 -27.28
CA MET A 686 34.69 7.06 -28.00
C MET A 686 35.11 8.20 -28.89
N ALA A 687 36.40 8.47 -28.95
CA ALA A 687 37.01 9.37 -29.91
C ALA A 687 37.92 8.55 -30.85
N ASN A 688 37.60 8.58 -32.16
CA ASN A 688 38.26 7.76 -33.21
C ASN A 688 38.27 6.23 -32.85
N GLY A 689 37.20 5.75 -32.24
CA GLY A 689 37.06 4.35 -31.83
C GLY A 689 37.66 3.98 -30.46
N GLU A 690 38.40 4.88 -29.84
CA GLU A 690 39.01 4.68 -28.53
C GLU A 690 38.14 5.26 -27.42
N PRO A 691 37.78 4.49 -26.34
CA PRO A 691 37.04 4.98 -25.20
C PRO A 691 37.77 6.16 -24.52
N THR A 692 37.09 7.29 -24.35
CA THR A 692 37.67 8.54 -23.86
C THR A 692 36.84 9.30 -22.86
N PHE A 693 35.52 9.02 -22.76
CA PHE A 693 34.65 9.68 -21.81
C PHE A 693 33.46 8.79 -21.44
N ASN A 694 32.83 9.12 -20.33
CA ASN A 694 31.57 8.54 -19.90
C ASN A 694 30.51 9.64 -19.81
N ILE A 695 29.30 9.35 -20.21
CA ILE A 695 28.15 10.21 -19.96
C ILE A 695 27.05 9.39 -19.30
N GLU A 696 26.32 10.05 -18.43
CA GLU A 696 25.06 9.56 -17.88
C GLU A 696 23.97 10.50 -18.34
N VAL A 697 22.91 9.94 -18.89
CA VAL A 697 21.69 10.67 -19.27
C VAL A 697 20.60 10.21 -18.32
N TYR A 698 20.01 11.15 -17.60
CA TYR A 698 18.97 10.85 -16.64
C TYR A 698 17.71 11.67 -16.88
N TRP A 699 16.58 11.11 -16.48
CA TRP A 699 15.27 11.71 -16.60
C TRP A 699 14.86 12.36 -15.27
N PRO A 700 14.87 13.70 -15.14
CA PRO A 700 14.64 14.40 -13.88
C PRO A 700 13.28 14.12 -13.23
N THR A 701 12.30 13.69 -14.01
CA THR A 701 11.01 13.23 -13.46
C THR A 701 11.16 12.00 -12.54
N ARG A 702 12.23 11.23 -12.73
CA ARG A 702 12.57 10.02 -11.95
C ARG A 702 13.80 10.22 -11.06
N ASP A 703 14.31 11.46 -10.96
CA ASP A 703 15.50 11.82 -10.21
C ASP A 703 15.20 12.84 -9.12
N ILE A 704 16.03 12.85 -8.05
CA ILE A 704 15.91 13.80 -6.94
C ILE A 704 15.99 15.26 -7.40
N LEU A 705 16.69 15.54 -8.51
CA LEU A 705 16.79 16.90 -9.06
C LEU A 705 15.41 17.48 -9.39
N GLY A 706 14.47 16.65 -9.82
CA GLY A 706 13.09 17.05 -10.10
C GLY A 706 12.35 17.64 -8.90
N ASP A 707 12.89 17.48 -7.67
CA ASP A 707 12.32 18.05 -6.45
C ASP A 707 12.74 19.51 -6.22
N TYR A 708 13.68 20.03 -6.95
CA TYR A 708 14.26 21.36 -6.74
C TYR A 708 13.81 22.43 -7.72
N TYR A 709 13.03 22.07 -8.73
CA TYR A 709 12.51 23.01 -9.73
C TYR A 709 11.19 22.49 -10.35
N ASP A 710 10.54 23.32 -11.16
CA ASP A 710 9.34 22.92 -11.90
C ASP A 710 9.74 22.05 -13.11
N VAL A 711 9.74 20.72 -12.87
CA VAL A 711 10.19 19.71 -13.83
C VAL A 711 9.17 19.50 -14.94
N LEU A 712 9.63 19.53 -16.18
CA LEU A 712 8.84 19.14 -17.35
C LEU A 712 9.04 17.65 -17.66
N PRO A 713 8.01 16.97 -18.17
CA PRO A 713 8.13 15.56 -18.59
C PRO A 713 9.22 15.32 -19.64
N THR A 714 9.51 16.33 -20.43
CA THR A 714 10.50 16.31 -21.53
C THR A 714 11.88 16.81 -21.11
N ASP A 715 12.12 17.13 -19.82
CA ASP A 715 13.44 17.52 -19.33
C ASP A 715 14.37 16.32 -19.28
N TYR A 716 15.63 16.51 -19.68
CA TYR A 716 16.71 15.55 -19.52
C TYR A 716 17.93 16.19 -18.89
N GLY A 717 18.55 15.45 -17.97
CA GLY A 717 19.80 15.85 -17.32
C GLY A 717 20.97 14.99 -17.79
N THR A 718 22.19 15.53 -17.65
CA THR A 718 23.40 14.81 -18.02
C THR A 718 24.55 15.05 -17.07
N HIS A 719 25.30 13.96 -16.79
CA HIS A 719 26.63 14.03 -16.23
C HIS A 719 27.65 13.65 -17.31
N GLN A 720 28.80 14.31 -17.32
CA GLN A 720 29.88 14.00 -18.26
C GLN A 720 31.20 13.88 -17.50
N PHE A 721 31.90 12.79 -17.71
CA PHE A 721 33.25 12.54 -17.24
C PHE A 721 34.18 12.39 -18.44
N ILE A 722 35.31 13.12 -18.47
CA ILE A 722 36.34 13.04 -19.51
C ILE A 722 37.60 12.40 -18.92
N ALA A 723 37.98 11.24 -19.47
CA ALA A 723 39.06 10.44 -18.92
C ALA A 723 40.47 10.97 -19.23
N PRO A 724 40.84 11.35 -20.45
CA PRO A 724 42.19 11.83 -20.75
C PRO A 724 42.46 13.22 -20.22
N THR A 725 43.72 13.46 -19.87
CA THR A 725 44.20 14.72 -19.32
C THR A 725 45.08 15.50 -20.30
N ASP A 726 45.29 14.99 -21.51
CA ASP A 726 46.13 15.68 -22.50
C ASP A 726 45.41 16.93 -23.04
N PRO A 727 45.91 18.16 -22.73
CA PRO A 727 45.29 19.40 -23.16
C PRO A 727 45.36 19.63 -24.70
N LYS A 728 46.11 18.80 -25.42
CA LYS A 728 46.18 18.87 -26.89
C LYS A 728 45.04 18.08 -27.55
N GLN A 729 44.29 17.30 -26.83
CA GLN A 729 43.19 16.56 -27.43
C GLN A 729 42.00 17.44 -27.70
N LYS A 730 41.55 17.45 -28.96
CA LYS A 730 40.52 18.35 -29.50
C LYS A 730 39.08 17.76 -29.35
N PHE A 731 38.89 16.70 -28.59
CA PHE A 731 37.59 16.01 -28.53
C PHE A 731 36.67 16.51 -27.42
N VAL A 732 37.11 17.35 -26.48
CA VAL A 732 36.30 17.79 -25.33
C VAL A 732 35.02 18.50 -25.73
N SER A 733 35.11 19.49 -26.63
CA SER A 733 33.91 20.18 -27.13
C SER A 733 33.07 19.28 -28.05
N PRO A 734 33.63 18.52 -28.99
CA PRO A 734 32.89 17.52 -29.74
C PRO A 734 32.14 16.50 -28.86
N SER A 735 32.74 15.99 -27.74
CA SER A 735 32.07 15.07 -26.83
C SER A 735 30.89 15.72 -26.07
N THR A 736 31.03 16.99 -25.68
CA THR A 736 29.94 17.74 -25.06
C THR A 736 28.83 18.06 -26.08
N GLN A 737 29.18 18.40 -27.33
CA GLN A 737 28.20 18.55 -28.41
C GLN A 737 27.46 17.21 -28.67
N CYS A 738 28.19 16.10 -28.74
CA CYS A 738 27.61 14.77 -28.87
C CYS A 738 26.56 14.48 -27.80
N MET A 739 26.89 14.76 -26.54
CA MET A 739 25.95 14.55 -25.40
C MET A 739 24.68 15.41 -25.57
N ILE A 740 24.83 16.67 -25.99
CA ILE A 740 23.67 17.57 -26.16
C ILE A 740 22.88 17.22 -27.43
N ASP A 741 23.56 16.92 -28.54
CA ASP A 741 22.91 16.46 -29.76
C ASP A 741 22.10 15.20 -29.56
N TYR A 742 22.65 14.21 -28.82
CA TYR A 742 21.97 12.94 -28.52
C TYR A 742 20.65 13.13 -27.76
N VAL A 743 20.61 14.10 -26.86
CA VAL A 743 19.37 14.43 -26.12
C VAL A 743 18.42 15.25 -27.02
N PHE A 744 18.91 16.23 -27.74
CA PHE A 744 18.09 17.13 -28.58
C PHE A 744 17.62 16.53 -29.91
N VAL A 745 18.10 15.34 -30.31
CA VAL A 745 17.50 14.61 -31.42
C VAL A 745 16.03 14.26 -31.16
N GLN A 746 15.66 14.10 -29.93
CA GLN A 746 14.25 13.99 -29.54
C GLN A 746 13.58 15.35 -29.66
N SER A 747 12.67 15.50 -30.64
CA SER A 747 12.05 16.79 -30.99
C SER A 747 11.27 17.41 -29.82
N GLU A 748 10.72 16.61 -28.95
CA GLU A 748 9.95 17.00 -27.77
C GLU A 748 10.80 17.59 -26.65
N VAL A 749 12.11 17.32 -26.63
CA VAL A 749 13.02 17.85 -25.61
C VAL A 749 13.34 19.31 -25.90
N GLY A 750 12.69 20.23 -25.22
CA GLY A 750 12.92 21.68 -25.36
C GLY A 750 14.09 22.20 -24.55
N ARG A 751 14.42 21.58 -23.45
CA ARG A 751 15.50 22.00 -22.54
C ARG A 751 16.22 20.80 -21.88
N MET A 752 17.50 20.99 -21.63
CA MET A 752 18.28 20.14 -20.75
C MET A 752 18.50 20.83 -19.41
N VAL A 753 18.62 20.02 -18.36
CA VAL A 753 18.91 20.50 -16.99
C VAL A 753 20.24 19.95 -16.51
N GLY A 754 20.91 20.66 -15.63
CA GLY A 754 22.15 20.20 -15.03
C GLY A 754 22.30 20.75 -13.61
N GLU A 755 22.98 19.97 -12.76
CA GLU A 755 23.36 20.35 -11.41
C GLU A 755 24.88 20.17 -11.25
N GLY A 756 25.66 21.21 -11.47
CA GLY A 756 27.10 21.17 -11.23
C GLY A 756 27.45 21.67 -9.82
N SER A 757 28.42 21.02 -9.15
CA SER A 757 28.94 21.56 -7.88
C SER A 757 29.36 23.02 -8.05
N VAL A 758 29.03 23.85 -7.06
CA VAL A 758 29.45 25.27 -7.04
C VAL A 758 30.98 25.44 -7.12
N ASP A 759 31.72 24.42 -6.70
CA ASP A 759 33.18 24.42 -6.68
C ASP A 759 33.82 23.99 -8.00
N SER A 760 33.06 23.40 -8.95
CA SER A 760 33.59 22.90 -10.23
C SER A 760 33.61 23.95 -11.30
N ARG A 761 34.65 24.83 -11.29
CA ARG A 761 34.80 25.91 -12.25
C ARG A 761 34.94 25.42 -13.71
N ALA A 762 35.63 24.30 -13.92
CA ALA A 762 35.82 23.73 -15.26
C ALA A 762 34.50 23.26 -15.88
N SER A 763 33.67 22.57 -15.11
CA SER A 763 32.34 22.11 -15.53
C SER A 763 31.44 23.30 -15.86
N MET A 764 31.44 24.34 -15.01
CA MET A 764 30.64 25.55 -15.24
C MET A 764 31.06 26.27 -16.53
N MET A 765 32.36 26.41 -16.80
CA MET A 765 32.86 27.02 -18.02
C MET A 765 32.51 26.22 -19.27
N ASN A 766 32.64 24.89 -19.23
CA ASN A 766 32.27 23.99 -20.33
C ASN A 766 30.77 24.09 -20.63
N LYS A 767 29.92 23.99 -19.61
CA LYS A 767 28.46 24.14 -19.75
C LYS A 767 28.10 25.53 -20.34
N ALA A 768 28.64 26.60 -19.78
CA ALA A 768 28.37 27.96 -20.28
C ALA A 768 28.81 28.16 -21.75
N PHE A 769 29.94 27.59 -22.15
CA PHE A 769 30.38 27.59 -23.54
C PHE A 769 29.38 26.91 -24.47
N HIS A 770 28.74 25.84 -24.02
CA HIS A 770 27.74 25.09 -24.81
C HIS A 770 26.29 25.56 -24.63
N GLY A 771 26.07 26.75 -24.02
CA GLY A 771 24.75 27.35 -23.95
C GLY A 771 23.99 27.17 -22.67
N PHE A 772 24.54 26.47 -21.68
CA PHE A 772 23.90 26.38 -20.36
C PHE A 772 23.98 27.70 -19.58
N LYS A 773 22.95 28.07 -18.87
CA LYS A 773 22.87 29.24 -18.00
C LYS A 773 22.43 28.81 -16.61
N ILE A 774 23.09 29.38 -15.57
CA ILE A 774 22.74 29.12 -14.16
C ILE A 774 21.43 29.85 -13.85
N ASP A 775 20.49 29.12 -13.24
CA ASP A 775 19.22 29.63 -12.74
C ASP A 775 19.34 30.03 -11.24
N LYS A 776 19.73 29.09 -10.40
CA LYS A 776 19.86 29.27 -8.95
C LYS A 776 20.82 28.26 -8.31
N VAL A 777 21.22 28.55 -7.07
CA VAL A 777 21.92 27.58 -6.23
C VAL A 777 20.87 26.73 -5.48
N ILE A 778 21.11 25.42 -5.40
CA ILE A 778 20.26 24.45 -4.69
C ILE A 778 21.10 23.66 -3.69
N GLU A 779 20.51 23.38 -2.53
CA GLU A 779 21.09 22.50 -1.49
C GLU A 779 20.52 21.10 -1.64
N MET A 780 21.34 20.17 -2.13
CA MET A 780 21.01 18.75 -2.25
C MET A 780 21.59 17.98 -1.07
N PRO A 781 21.08 16.80 -0.69
CA PRO A 781 21.56 16.03 0.47
C PRO A 781 23.06 15.72 0.46
N HIS A 782 23.66 15.66 -0.71
CA HIS A 782 25.07 15.27 -0.90
C HIS A 782 25.98 16.39 -1.41
N LYS A 783 25.42 17.54 -1.87
CA LYS A 783 26.20 18.67 -2.41
C LYS A 783 25.38 19.96 -2.53
N THR A 784 26.07 21.12 -2.49
CA THR A 784 25.53 22.38 -2.97
C THR A 784 25.82 22.50 -4.46
N SER A 785 24.80 22.78 -5.27
CA SER A 785 24.89 22.76 -6.74
C SER A 785 24.31 24.01 -7.40
N ASN A 786 24.88 24.35 -8.54
CA ASN A 786 24.27 25.30 -9.48
C ASN A 786 23.26 24.58 -10.36
N LEU A 787 21.96 24.83 -10.15
CA LEU A 787 20.93 24.44 -11.10
C LEU A 787 21.08 25.27 -12.36
N ASN A 788 21.18 24.62 -13.52
CA ASN A 788 21.38 25.29 -14.79
C ASN A 788 20.53 24.64 -15.90
N PHE A 789 20.15 25.45 -16.87
CA PHE A 789 19.35 25.02 -18.01
C PHE A 789 20.08 25.33 -19.31
N CYS A 790 19.87 24.47 -20.31
CA CYS A 790 20.19 24.72 -21.70
C CYS A 790 18.93 24.53 -22.55
N TYR A 791 18.39 25.59 -23.06
CA TYR A 791 17.33 25.52 -24.05
C TYR A 791 17.91 25.21 -25.42
N ARG A 792 17.16 24.49 -26.24
CA ARG A 792 17.52 24.09 -27.60
C ARG A 792 18.00 25.29 -28.44
N GLU A 793 17.31 26.42 -28.34
CA GLU A 793 17.64 27.66 -29.04
C GLU A 793 18.96 28.27 -28.57
N TRP A 794 19.28 28.20 -27.29
CA TRP A 794 20.54 28.71 -26.74
C TRP A 794 21.73 27.88 -27.20
N TYR A 795 21.56 26.59 -27.35
CA TYR A 795 22.57 25.71 -27.91
C TYR A 795 22.78 25.97 -29.41
N TRP A 796 21.70 26.09 -30.18
CA TRP A 796 21.78 26.39 -31.62
C TRP A 796 22.32 27.78 -31.93
N GLU A 797 22.16 28.77 -31.06
CA GLU A 797 22.84 30.06 -31.17
C GLU A 797 24.37 29.92 -31.10
N LYS A 798 24.87 29.01 -30.25
CA LYS A 798 26.29 28.73 -30.10
C LYS A 798 26.86 27.82 -31.20
N PHE A 799 26.06 26.85 -31.63
CA PHE A 799 26.43 25.83 -32.63
C PHE A 799 25.35 25.71 -33.71
N PRO A 800 25.25 26.74 -34.63
CA PRO A 800 24.19 26.77 -35.63
C PRO A 800 24.19 25.58 -36.58
N GLN A 801 25.38 25.01 -36.85
CA GLN A 801 25.56 23.86 -37.73
C GLN A 801 24.90 22.59 -37.16
N ASN A 802 24.74 22.49 -35.82
CA ASN A 802 24.14 21.35 -35.20
C ASN A 802 22.60 21.35 -35.32
N LYS A 803 22.00 22.51 -35.57
CA LYS A 803 20.58 22.65 -35.82
C LYS A 803 20.12 21.83 -37.04
N ASP A 804 20.82 21.96 -38.16
CA ASP A 804 20.45 21.25 -39.37
C ASP A 804 20.65 19.74 -39.27
N ILE A 805 21.64 19.30 -38.47
CA ILE A 805 21.93 17.91 -38.22
C ILE A 805 20.81 17.30 -37.38
N ILE A 806 20.39 17.97 -36.30
CA ILE A 806 19.36 17.49 -35.40
C ILE A 806 17.99 17.47 -36.09
N ILE A 807 17.61 18.51 -36.84
CA ILE A 807 16.31 18.61 -37.53
C ILE A 807 16.19 17.60 -38.67
N ASN A 808 17.29 17.33 -39.38
CA ASN A 808 17.30 16.42 -40.53
C ASN A 808 17.52 14.95 -40.11
N SER A 809 17.82 14.69 -38.86
CA SER A 809 17.90 13.35 -38.31
C SER A 809 16.47 12.88 -38.01
N GLU A 810 15.84 12.22 -38.97
CA GLU A 810 14.61 11.45 -38.68
C GLU A 810 14.97 10.29 -37.76
N ALA A 811 14.71 10.45 -36.48
CA ALA A 811 14.95 9.48 -35.43
C ALA A 811 16.41 9.04 -35.22
N GLU A 812 16.74 8.43 -34.11
CA GLU A 812 18.08 7.94 -33.67
C GLU A 812 18.89 7.19 -34.78
N HIS A 813 18.22 6.65 -35.81
CA HIS A 813 18.85 5.90 -36.91
C HIS A 813 19.81 6.74 -37.75
N ASN A 814 19.58 8.02 -37.85
CA ASN A 814 20.39 8.90 -38.73
C ASN A 814 21.63 9.47 -38.02
N LEU A 815 21.67 9.46 -36.68
CA LEU A 815 22.87 9.83 -35.92
C LEU A 815 24.00 8.80 -36.04
N ILE A 816 23.70 7.57 -36.43
CA ILE A 816 24.65 6.46 -36.55
C ILE A 816 25.35 6.50 -37.94
N ASN A 817 24.71 7.08 -38.95
CA ASN A 817 25.19 7.03 -40.35
C ASN A 817 25.79 8.33 -40.85
N GLN A 818 25.98 9.35 -40.01
CA GLN A 818 26.66 10.60 -40.32
C GLN A 818 28.12 10.58 -39.87
#